data_8a55891561eeab2af2263c09bb50fbea
#
_entry.id   8a55891561eeab2af2263c09bb50fbea
#
_cell.length_a   1.000
_cell.length_b   1.000
_cell.length_c   1.000
_cell.angle_alpha   90.00
_cell.angle_beta   90.00
_cell.angle_gamma   90.00
#
_symmetry.space_group_name_H-M   'P 1'
#
loop_
_entity.id
_entity.type
_entity.pdbx_description
1 polymer ?
#
loop_
_entity_poly.entity_id
_entity_poly.type
_entity_poly.pdbx_seq_one_letter_code
_entity_poly.pdbx_strand_id
1 'polypeptide(L)'
;MLNSFQHLTASLYLPPSLGEILKQVQDDFGRFLLFLHSFWGSQFNTSVEKAHDSSLTTHRSKFLKRAWYFAHLIVPLHMMKRFIPFFIAFLVSLMSCTEHGDFERRLAVADSLMTHEQPDSAYRMLCGMNEEAEHMPDAQRMRHLLLRSNAQNKAYVDFTSDSIGCLLVDYYDAHGTPNERMLAHYIKGCAYRDMGDQPASLRCYNDAVAAADTSAADCNYDQLSIIYGQIARIFRHRAMPDNALQAYEYAERYAWKAKDTIKVLTFWGNKSDALIDQGKIQEALRIKEAAAEGFRAMGYSQYAAQVMGLCIKWYALQGKFNKAKAAMDEYENHSGYFRENGDIESGREDYYHIKGTYYYEKGDMDSAQYFFRKLRENTKSRNGQYLSSCGLTQLYHWMGKHDSVAKYALQALVHSDTLYNIGAAENLQNAQAMYNYDRHQEKALRKEMEAKEARIRFYQLTLGVVLLAIFSVLLYRKYLRHKMRQLVRRTQNELTVHANTINQLKGQIQEKTTLIQSLNKQLGQNALDIKENENLKQTITILEEKIKKDQDNINRLTSRGNLHSLVNKPLIARFIQMAQQRSGRPDKVMWDEICKEVEAHYPNIISLKQNKLINKSEYRLCILIKLGLKIPEIIYLENSSNANISNMRRRMCIKLGMDGGAKDFDRWLQEI
;
A
#
# COMPACT_ATOMS: atom_id res chain seq x y z
N MET A 1 -8.66 29.44 10.00
CA MET A 1 -8.19 28.21 10.70
C MET A 1 -7.76 27.09 9.74
N LEU A 2 -8.46 26.82 8.63
CA LEU A 2 -8.01 25.75 7.68
C LEU A 2 -6.64 26.05 7.02
N ASN A 3 -6.33 27.29 6.67
CA ASN A 3 -5.06 27.64 6.03
C ASN A 3 -3.84 27.59 6.98
N SER A 4 -4.05 27.69 8.29
CA SER A 4 -2.98 27.57 9.28
C SER A 4 -2.56 26.11 9.52
N PHE A 5 -3.45 25.15 9.27
CA PHE A 5 -3.17 23.72 9.38
C PHE A 5 -2.35 23.17 8.20
N GLN A 6 -2.55 23.71 7.00
CA GLN A 6 -1.78 23.29 5.81
C GLN A 6 -0.30 23.68 5.89
N HIS A 7 0.03 24.78 6.59
CA HIS A 7 1.42 25.18 6.82
C HIS A 7 2.14 24.37 7.92
N LEU A 8 1.39 23.79 8.87
CA LEU A 8 1.97 22.93 9.91
C LEU A 8 2.31 21.51 9.42
N THR A 9 1.55 20.99 8.46
CA THR A 9 1.79 19.63 7.91
C THR A 9 2.93 19.56 6.90
N ALA A 10 3.33 20.66 6.29
CA ALA A 10 4.46 20.74 5.36
C ALA A 10 5.84 20.78 6.04
N SER A 11 5.90 20.97 7.37
CA SER A 11 7.13 21.13 8.16
C SER A 11 7.46 19.92 9.04
N LEU A 12 6.60 18.91 9.10
CA LEU A 12 6.80 17.69 9.92
C LEU A 12 6.90 16.46 9.01
N TYR A 13 8.08 15.88 8.95
CA TYR A 13 8.31 14.55 8.39
C TYR A 13 7.58 13.52 9.28
N LEU A 14 6.30 13.28 8.98
CA LEU A 14 5.49 12.25 9.65
C LEU A 14 5.59 10.95 8.85
N PRO A 15 5.66 9.77 9.51
CA PRO A 15 5.65 8.49 8.82
C PRO A 15 4.37 8.35 7.97
N PRO A 16 4.43 7.67 6.81
CA PRO A 16 3.32 7.58 5.85
C PRO A 16 1.99 7.12 6.46
N SER A 17 2.03 6.23 7.44
CA SER A 17 0.84 5.73 8.16
C SER A 17 0.13 6.80 9.00
N LEU A 18 0.87 7.74 9.57
CA LEU A 18 0.28 8.83 10.35
C LEU A 18 -0.31 9.92 9.45
N GLY A 19 0.28 10.13 8.27
CA GLY A 19 -0.25 11.04 7.25
C GLY A 19 -1.61 10.59 6.72
N GLU A 20 -1.81 9.28 6.53
CA GLU A 20 -3.11 8.72 6.11
C GLU A 20 -4.17 8.81 7.21
N ILE A 21 -3.80 8.54 8.46
CA ILE A 21 -4.71 8.66 9.63
C ILE A 21 -5.13 10.13 9.83
N LEU A 22 -4.19 11.07 9.74
CA LEU A 22 -4.50 12.51 9.86
C LEU A 22 -5.39 12.99 8.71
N LYS A 23 -5.17 12.49 7.49
CA LYS A 23 -6.01 12.81 6.34
C LYS A 23 -7.41 12.23 6.51
N GLN A 24 -7.54 11.01 7.01
CA GLN A 24 -8.82 10.36 7.30
C GLN A 24 -9.59 11.08 8.41
N VAL A 25 -8.92 11.49 9.49
CA VAL A 25 -9.52 12.31 10.57
C VAL A 25 -9.94 13.69 10.06
N GLN A 26 -9.18 14.30 9.14
CA GLN A 26 -9.52 15.58 8.54
C GLN A 26 -10.74 15.48 7.61
N ASP A 27 -10.83 14.39 6.83
CA ASP A 27 -11.98 14.11 5.96
C ASP A 27 -13.25 13.79 6.77
N ASP A 28 -13.13 13.03 7.87
CA ASP A 28 -14.25 12.72 8.76
C ASP A 28 -14.70 13.95 9.56
N PHE A 29 -13.79 14.81 9.98
CA PHE A 29 -14.12 16.09 10.60
C PHE A 29 -14.76 17.05 9.60
N GLY A 30 -14.30 17.09 8.36
CA GLY A 30 -14.93 17.82 7.26
C GLY A 30 -16.37 17.34 6.98
N ARG A 31 -16.59 16.02 6.97
CA ARG A 31 -17.92 15.40 6.82
C ARG A 31 -18.83 15.73 8.02
N PHE A 32 -18.29 15.70 9.22
CA PHE A 32 -19.01 16.08 10.44
C PHE A 32 -19.44 17.56 10.43
N LEU A 33 -18.57 18.47 10.00
CA LEU A 33 -18.90 19.89 9.85
C LEU A 33 -19.94 20.12 8.74
N LEU A 34 -19.86 19.41 7.63
CA LEU A 34 -20.88 19.46 6.56
C LEU A 34 -22.22 18.89 7.04
N PHE A 35 -22.22 17.82 7.84
CA PHE A 35 -23.41 17.26 8.46
C PHE A 35 -24.03 18.28 9.44
N LEU A 36 -23.25 18.92 10.28
CA LEU A 36 -23.74 19.98 11.19
C LEU A 36 -24.30 21.18 10.41
N HIS A 37 -23.63 21.61 9.34
CA HIS A 37 -24.09 22.70 8.49
C HIS A 37 -25.39 22.34 7.76
N SER A 38 -25.55 21.11 7.29
CA SER A 38 -26.78 20.63 6.65
C SER A 38 -27.92 20.42 7.65
N PHE A 39 -27.60 19.94 8.86
CA PHE A 39 -28.58 19.71 9.93
C PHE A 39 -29.11 21.04 10.53
N TRP A 40 -28.24 22.02 10.71
CA TRP A 40 -28.64 23.34 11.25
C TRP A 40 -29.14 24.28 10.17
N GLY A 41 -28.62 24.20 8.95
CA GLY A 41 -29.14 25.01 7.82
C GLY A 41 -30.57 24.65 7.41
N SER A 42 -30.93 23.36 7.47
CA SER A 42 -32.31 22.91 7.16
C SER A 42 -33.33 23.31 8.24
N GLN A 43 -32.94 23.38 9.51
CA GLN A 43 -33.77 23.83 10.61
C GLN A 43 -33.95 25.36 10.61
N PHE A 44 -32.91 26.10 10.17
CA PHE A 44 -32.98 27.57 10.13
C PHE A 44 -33.82 28.11 8.98
N ASN A 45 -33.78 27.52 7.78
CA ASN A 45 -34.60 27.94 6.64
C ASN A 45 -36.09 27.67 6.84
N THR A 46 -36.47 26.60 7.54
CA THR A 46 -37.90 26.32 7.82
C THR A 46 -38.49 27.24 8.88
N SER A 47 -37.66 27.89 9.71
CA SER A 47 -38.13 28.87 10.73
C SER A 47 -38.20 30.30 10.20
N VAL A 48 -37.42 30.63 9.16
CA VAL A 48 -37.41 31.98 8.57
C VAL A 48 -38.52 32.18 7.53
N GLU A 49 -38.89 31.14 6.76
CA GLU A 49 -39.97 31.21 5.78
C GLU A 49 -41.39 31.34 6.43
N LYS A 50 -41.55 30.92 7.69
CA LYS A 50 -42.83 31.08 8.42
C LYS A 50 -43.02 32.44 9.10
N ALA A 51 -42.03 33.34 9.05
CA ALA A 51 -42.05 34.63 9.76
C ALA A 51 -42.29 35.85 8.83
N HIS A 52 -42.66 35.65 7.56
CA HIS A 52 -42.71 36.74 6.58
C HIS A 52 -44.15 37.20 6.28
N ASP A 53 -45.04 37.09 7.24
CA ASP A 53 -46.36 37.76 7.10
C ASP A 53 -46.84 38.24 8.46
N SER A 54 -46.52 39.46 8.82
CA SER A 54 -47.30 40.44 9.58
C SER A 54 -46.43 41.53 10.22
N SER A 55 -46.92 42.75 10.16
CA SER A 55 -46.31 44.04 10.51
C SER A 55 -46.08 44.30 12.03
N LEU A 56 -45.45 43.35 12.76
CA LEU A 56 -45.17 43.49 14.20
C LEU A 56 -43.74 43.12 14.58
N THR A 57 -42.75 43.32 13.68
CA THR A 57 -41.46 42.67 13.74
C THR A 57 -40.31 43.49 14.39
N THR A 58 -40.49 44.74 14.76
CA THR A 58 -39.37 45.57 15.26
C THR A 58 -39.06 45.41 16.75
N HIS A 59 -39.99 44.95 17.57
CA HIS A 59 -39.76 44.77 19.01
C HIS A 59 -39.38 43.31 19.39
N ARG A 60 -39.85 42.32 18.65
CA ARG A 60 -39.56 40.90 18.92
C ARG A 60 -38.14 40.46 18.50
N SER A 61 -37.58 41.10 17.47
CA SER A 61 -36.23 40.78 17.01
C SER A 61 -35.12 41.22 18.00
N LYS A 62 -35.34 42.34 18.72
CA LYS A 62 -34.43 42.81 19.77
C LYS A 62 -34.51 41.96 21.05
N PHE A 63 -35.68 41.40 21.35
CA PHE A 63 -35.87 40.52 22.51
C PHE A 63 -35.25 39.13 22.26
N LEU A 64 -35.45 38.56 21.07
CA LEU A 64 -34.86 37.27 20.68
C LEU A 64 -33.32 37.33 20.55
N LYS A 65 -32.73 38.44 20.05
CA LYS A 65 -31.30 38.64 20.04
C LYS A 65 -30.73 38.79 21.46
N ARG A 66 -31.43 39.46 22.38
CA ARG A 66 -31.02 39.56 23.79
C ARG A 66 -31.20 38.25 24.55
N ALA A 67 -32.26 37.48 24.31
CA ALA A 67 -32.46 36.16 24.88
C ALA A 67 -31.41 35.14 24.36
N TRP A 68 -31.00 35.24 23.11
CA TRP A 68 -29.95 34.42 22.53
C TRP A 68 -28.58 34.76 23.12
N TYR A 69 -28.26 36.04 23.35
CA TYR A 69 -27.04 36.45 24.06
C TYR A 69 -27.03 36.02 25.55
N PHE A 70 -28.20 36.08 26.23
CA PHE A 70 -28.28 35.64 27.63
C PHE A 70 -28.22 34.11 27.78
N ALA A 71 -28.82 33.36 26.87
CA ALA A 71 -28.71 31.89 26.89
C ALA A 71 -27.30 31.40 26.59
N HIS A 72 -26.51 32.11 25.79
CA HIS A 72 -25.09 31.80 25.54
C HIS A 72 -24.18 32.21 26.68
N LEU A 73 -24.58 33.14 27.57
CA LEU A 73 -23.76 33.58 28.71
C LEU A 73 -24.00 32.76 29.99
N ILE A 74 -25.18 32.13 30.16
CA ILE A 74 -25.54 31.44 31.42
C ILE A 74 -25.28 29.93 31.36
N VAL A 75 -25.38 29.29 30.19
CA VAL A 75 -25.10 27.86 30.02
C VAL A 75 -23.62 27.49 30.26
N PRO A 76 -22.59 28.36 29.98
CA PRO A 76 -21.22 27.98 30.17
C PRO A 76 -20.76 27.85 31.63
N LEU A 77 -21.32 28.63 32.60
CA LEU A 77 -20.71 28.72 33.95
C LEU A 77 -20.94 27.48 34.80
N HIS A 78 -22.05 26.79 34.68
CA HIS A 78 -22.33 25.58 35.47
C HIS A 78 -21.73 24.30 34.83
N MET A 79 -21.64 24.23 33.51
CA MET A 79 -20.91 23.18 32.80
C MET A 79 -19.40 23.36 32.89
N MET A 80 -18.87 24.59 32.87
CA MET A 80 -17.42 24.84 33.00
C MET A 80 -16.87 24.28 34.34
N LYS A 81 -17.58 24.39 35.47
CA LYS A 81 -17.10 23.82 36.73
C LYS A 81 -16.97 22.29 36.74
N ARG A 82 -17.72 21.58 35.90
CA ARG A 82 -17.59 20.11 35.70
C ARG A 82 -16.53 19.74 34.66
N PHE A 83 -16.23 20.63 33.71
CA PHE A 83 -15.23 20.37 32.68
C PHE A 83 -13.82 20.91 33.01
N ILE A 84 -13.69 21.83 34.02
CA ILE A 84 -12.40 22.34 34.46
C ILE A 84 -11.45 21.20 34.88
N PRO A 85 -11.84 20.20 35.71
CA PRO A 85 -10.92 19.09 36.03
C PRO A 85 -10.57 18.23 34.81
N PHE A 86 -11.48 18.04 33.85
CA PHE A 86 -11.19 17.36 32.60
C PHE A 86 -10.29 18.17 31.69
N PHE A 87 -10.47 19.49 31.66
CA PHE A 87 -9.63 20.38 30.86
C PHE A 87 -8.23 20.56 31.48
N ILE A 88 -8.14 20.56 32.82
CA ILE A 88 -6.85 20.53 33.53
C ILE A 88 -6.16 19.18 33.31
N ALA A 89 -6.89 18.04 33.41
CA ALA A 89 -6.34 16.72 33.11
C ALA A 89 -5.90 16.60 31.67
N PHE A 90 -6.63 17.18 30.70
CA PHE A 90 -6.26 17.25 29.30
C PHE A 90 -5.06 18.17 29.06
N LEU A 91 -4.96 19.34 29.73
CA LEU A 91 -3.79 20.20 29.67
C LEU A 91 -2.56 19.55 30.32
N VAL A 92 -2.72 18.85 31.46
CA VAL A 92 -1.65 18.08 32.08
C VAL A 92 -1.21 16.93 31.19
N SER A 93 -2.14 16.24 30.49
CA SER A 93 -1.79 15.20 29.50
C SER A 93 -1.08 15.79 28.28
N LEU A 94 -1.41 17.01 27.85
CA LEU A 94 -0.71 17.70 26.77
C LEU A 94 0.69 18.18 27.20
N MET A 95 0.89 18.60 28.47
CA MET A 95 2.21 18.97 28.99
C MET A 95 3.10 17.74 29.22
N SER A 96 2.55 16.60 29.62
CA SER A 96 3.28 15.33 29.72
C SER A 96 3.72 14.81 28.34
N CYS A 97 3.05 15.18 27.25
CA CYS A 97 3.43 14.79 25.88
C CYS A 97 4.63 15.56 25.30
N THR A 98 5.06 16.68 25.88
CA THR A 98 6.13 17.51 25.27
C THR A 98 7.54 16.95 25.54
N GLU A 99 7.86 16.47 26.74
CA GLU A 99 9.16 15.88 27.05
C GLU A 99 9.37 14.53 26.35
N HIS A 100 8.36 13.67 26.36
CA HIS A 100 8.41 12.38 25.68
C HIS A 100 8.52 12.53 24.14
N GLY A 101 7.90 13.56 23.58
CA GLY A 101 7.97 13.87 22.15
C GLY A 101 9.34 14.40 21.71
N ASP A 102 10.06 15.11 22.58
CA ASP A 102 11.41 15.59 22.31
C ASP A 102 12.44 14.46 22.39
N PHE A 103 12.32 13.58 23.36
CA PHE A 103 13.15 12.39 23.48
C PHE A 103 13.04 11.50 22.25
N GLU A 104 11.83 11.17 21.78
CA GLU A 104 11.61 10.40 20.56
C GLU A 104 12.17 11.07 19.31
N ARG A 105 12.06 12.40 19.20
CA ARG A 105 12.64 13.14 18.08
C ARG A 105 14.16 13.02 18.07
N ARG A 106 14.81 13.09 19.23
CA ARG A 106 16.26 12.92 19.35
C ARG A 106 16.69 11.48 19.03
N LEU A 107 15.92 10.47 19.44
CA LEU A 107 16.15 9.07 19.01
C LEU A 107 16.06 8.93 17.48
N ALA A 108 15.08 9.56 16.85
CA ALA A 108 14.95 9.55 15.39
C ALA A 108 16.11 10.28 14.68
N VAL A 109 16.61 11.37 15.26
CA VAL A 109 17.83 12.06 14.75
C VAL A 109 19.05 11.15 14.86
N ALA A 110 19.23 10.45 15.99
CA ALA A 110 20.32 9.52 16.17
C ALA A 110 20.25 8.36 15.15
N ASP A 111 19.07 7.82 14.87
CA ASP A 111 18.86 6.80 13.85
C ASP A 111 19.18 7.31 12.44
N SER A 112 18.81 8.56 12.13
CA SER A 112 19.18 9.24 10.89
C SER A 112 20.71 9.40 10.76
N LEU A 113 21.40 9.78 11.83
CA LEU A 113 22.86 9.87 11.83
C LEU A 113 23.51 8.51 11.53
N MET A 114 22.94 7.42 12.04
CA MET A 114 23.37 6.06 11.75
C MET A 114 23.22 5.69 10.28
N THR A 115 22.14 6.15 9.65
CA THR A 115 21.86 5.94 8.22
C THR A 115 22.78 6.76 7.32
N HIS A 116 23.24 7.95 7.78
CA HIS A 116 24.16 8.84 7.06
C HIS A 116 25.66 8.58 7.40
N GLU A 117 25.98 7.38 7.87
CA GLU A 117 27.37 6.95 8.18
C GLU A 117 28.10 7.85 9.19
N GLN A 118 27.36 8.39 10.16
CA GLN A 118 27.94 9.18 11.27
C GLN A 118 27.75 8.50 12.64
N PRO A 119 28.25 7.25 12.82
CA PRO A 119 27.99 6.49 14.06
C PRO A 119 28.62 7.13 15.30
N ASP A 120 29.79 7.79 15.19
CA ASP A 120 30.42 8.49 16.31
C ASP A 120 29.56 9.64 16.84
N SER A 121 28.91 10.39 15.95
CA SER A 121 28.03 11.48 16.31
C SER A 121 26.74 10.95 16.96
N ALA A 122 26.16 9.87 16.40
CA ALA A 122 25.01 9.19 16.96
C ALA A 122 25.33 8.63 18.36
N TYR A 123 26.47 7.96 18.53
CA TYR A 123 26.88 7.39 19.81
C TYR A 123 27.06 8.47 20.89
N ARG A 124 27.79 9.56 20.57
CA ARG A 124 27.97 10.69 21.51
C ARG A 124 26.62 11.32 21.91
N MET A 125 25.72 11.54 20.94
CA MET A 125 24.38 12.07 21.20
C MET A 125 23.59 11.15 22.14
N LEU A 126 23.56 9.85 21.86
CA LEU A 126 22.82 8.88 22.65
C LEU A 126 23.41 8.71 24.05
N CYS A 127 24.75 8.79 24.21
CA CYS A 127 25.39 8.80 25.53
C CYS A 127 24.96 10.03 26.37
N GLY A 128 24.81 11.19 25.73
CA GLY A 128 24.30 12.40 26.40
C GLY A 128 22.83 12.32 26.86
N MET A 129 22.09 11.30 26.41
CA MET A 129 20.67 11.09 26.77
C MET A 129 20.50 10.03 27.90
N ASN A 130 21.58 9.46 28.45
CA ASN A 130 21.49 8.33 29.39
C ASN A 130 20.65 8.66 30.63
N GLU A 131 20.93 9.77 31.31
CA GLU A 131 20.21 10.17 32.56
C GLU A 131 18.72 10.38 32.31
N GLU A 132 18.38 11.01 31.19
CA GLU A 132 17.00 11.23 30.78
C GLU A 132 16.30 9.91 30.43
N ALA A 133 17.01 8.99 29.75
CA ALA A 133 16.50 7.68 29.36
C ALA A 133 16.09 6.82 30.58
N GLU A 134 16.75 6.96 31.72
CA GLU A 134 16.39 6.22 32.95
C GLU A 134 14.99 6.58 33.45
N HIS A 135 14.52 7.78 33.17
CA HIS A 135 13.20 8.27 33.58
C HIS A 135 12.12 8.03 32.50
N MET A 136 12.48 7.51 31.36
CA MET A 136 11.53 7.23 30.28
C MET A 136 10.80 5.89 30.49
N PRO A 137 9.61 5.72 29.90
CA PRO A 137 8.93 4.42 29.84
C PRO A 137 9.82 3.33 29.26
N ASP A 138 9.61 2.08 29.69
CA ASP A 138 10.44 0.94 29.31
C ASP A 138 10.68 0.82 27.80
N ALA A 139 9.66 1.07 26.99
CA ALA A 139 9.77 1.00 25.53
C ALA A 139 10.77 2.02 24.98
N GLN A 140 10.73 3.27 25.46
CA GLN A 140 11.64 4.33 25.03
C GLN A 140 13.05 4.10 25.55
N ARG A 141 13.18 3.66 26.81
CA ARG A 141 14.46 3.30 27.41
C ARG A 141 15.13 2.16 26.67
N MET A 142 14.41 1.10 26.33
CA MET A 142 14.95 -0.04 25.58
C MET A 142 15.33 0.36 24.15
N ARG A 143 14.52 1.19 23.50
CA ARG A 143 14.85 1.74 22.17
C ARG A 143 16.12 2.58 22.21
N HIS A 144 16.28 3.45 23.22
CA HIS A 144 17.52 4.20 23.43
C HIS A 144 18.72 3.27 23.60
N LEU A 145 18.62 2.24 24.47
CA LEU A 145 19.70 1.27 24.68
C LEU A 145 20.06 0.51 23.41
N LEU A 146 19.07 0.10 22.62
CA LEU A 146 19.27 -0.61 21.35
C LEU A 146 20.02 0.26 20.33
N LEU A 147 19.57 1.50 20.13
CA LEU A 147 20.20 2.45 19.23
C LEU A 147 21.61 2.82 19.70
N ARG A 148 21.79 3.10 20.99
CA ARG A 148 23.10 3.41 21.56
C ARG A 148 24.10 2.28 21.38
N SER A 149 23.70 1.04 21.67
CA SER A 149 24.57 -0.12 21.52
C SER A 149 24.90 -0.40 20.04
N ASN A 150 23.94 -0.18 19.13
CA ASN A 150 24.21 -0.26 17.71
C ASN A 150 25.19 0.83 17.24
N ALA A 151 25.02 2.06 17.70
CA ALA A 151 25.94 3.15 17.42
C ALA A 151 27.32 2.91 18.01
N GLN A 152 27.41 2.38 19.24
CA GLN A 152 28.65 1.96 19.88
C GLN A 152 29.43 0.96 19.01
N ASN A 153 28.78 -0.11 18.57
CA ASN A 153 29.38 -1.12 17.70
C ASN A 153 29.86 -0.54 16.35
N LYS A 154 29.07 0.33 15.74
CA LYS A 154 29.44 0.96 14.46
C LYS A 154 30.53 2.03 14.61
N ALA A 155 30.66 2.66 15.78
CA ALA A 155 31.73 3.58 16.14
C ALA A 155 33.03 2.86 16.60
N TYR A 156 33.07 1.54 16.47
CA TYR A 156 34.22 0.71 16.88
C TYR A 156 34.64 0.88 18.36
N VAL A 157 33.64 1.11 19.22
CA VAL A 157 33.85 1.16 20.67
C VAL A 157 33.50 -0.20 21.25
N ASP A 158 34.52 -0.93 21.74
CA ASP A 158 34.37 -2.30 22.22
C ASP A 158 33.40 -2.40 23.41
N PHE A 159 32.67 -3.49 23.45
CA PHE A 159 31.84 -3.87 24.61
C PHE A 159 32.71 -4.56 25.66
N THR A 160 32.56 -4.16 26.90
CA THR A 160 33.27 -4.75 28.04
C THR A 160 32.44 -5.74 28.83
N SER A 161 31.12 -5.86 28.51
CA SER A 161 30.16 -6.72 29.20
C SER A 161 29.02 -7.08 28.25
N ASP A 162 28.42 -8.24 28.47
CA ASP A 162 27.21 -8.71 27.79
C ASP A 162 25.89 -8.25 28.44
N SER A 163 25.96 -7.58 29.61
CA SER A 163 24.79 -7.24 30.42
C SER A 163 23.71 -6.46 29.66
N ILE A 164 24.13 -5.45 28.88
CA ILE A 164 23.19 -4.68 28.05
C ILE A 164 22.62 -5.56 26.93
N GLY A 165 23.44 -6.39 26.31
CA GLY A 165 22.98 -7.34 25.29
C GLY A 165 21.95 -8.34 25.81
N CYS A 166 22.15 -8.86 27.04
CA CYS A 166 21.19 -9.74 27.70
C CYS A 166 19.86 -9.02 27.97
N LEU A 167 19.92 -7.81 28.53
CA LEU A 167 18.73 -7.00 28.80
C LEU A 167 17.93 -6.69 27.51
N LEU A 168 18.61 -6.36 26.43
CA LEU A 168 17.97 -6.10 25.13
C LEU A 168 17.30 -7.35 24.57
N VAL A 169 17.98 -8.51 24.63
CA VAL A 169 17.41 -9.79 24.17
C VAL A 169 16.17 -10.15 24.99
N ASP A 170 16.23 -10.10 26.33
CA ASP A 170 15.11 -10.43 27.21
C ASP A 170 13.88 -9.55 26.91
N TYR A 171 14.10 -8.26 26.67
CA TYR A 171 13.01 -7.34 26.35
C TYR A 171 12.44 -7.55 24.94
N TYR A 172 13.30 -7.60 23.93
CA TYR A 172 12.85 -7.62 22.54
C TYR A 172 12.34 -9.00 22.10
N ASP A 173 12.77 -10.10 22.71
CA ASP A 173 12.16 -11.42 22.47
C ASP A 173 10.68 -11.44 22.86
N ALA A 174 10.29 -10.69 23.91
CA ALA A 174 8.91 -10.59 24.35
C ALA A 174 8.10 -9.50 23.63
N HIS A 175 8.71 -8.37 23.23
CA HIS A 175 7.98 -7.17 22.80
C HIS A 175 8.41 -6.66 21.41
N GLY A 176 9.50 -7.16 20.84
CA GLY A 176 10.11 -6.62 19.64
C GLY A 176 9.53 -7.16 18.32
N THR A 177 9.69 -6.35 17.28
CA THR A 177 9.54 -6.79 15.89
C THR A 177 10.66 -7.77 15.51
N PRO A 178 10.52 -8.55 14.42
CA PRO A 178 11.60 -9.41 13.93
C PRO A 178 12.94 -8.69 13.73
N ASN A 179 12.92 -7.45 13.22
CA ASN A 179 14.13 -6.64 13.01
C ASN A 179 14.78 -6.20 14.33
N GLU A 180 13.99 -5.83 15.33
CA GLU A 180 14.49 -5.44 16.64
C GLU A 180 15.07 -6.63 17.40
N ARG A 181 14.42 -7.79 17.37
CA ARG A 181 14.95 -9.05 17.93
C ARG A 181 16.27 -9.42 17.27
N MET A 182 16.32 -9.40 15.93
CA MET A 182 17.54 -9.66 15.16
C MET A 182 18.68 -8.72 15.61
N LEU A 183 18.42 -7.43 15.76
CA LEU A 183 19.40 -6.44 16.18
C LEU A 183 19.84 -6.67 17.63
N ALA A 184 18.93 -6.98 18.55
CA ALA A 184 19.26 -7.27 19.95
C ALA A 184 20.21 -8.48 20.10
N HIS A 185 19.87 -9.59 19.43
CA HIS A 185 20.75 -10.77 19.38
C HIS A 185 22.10 -10.47 18.73
N TYR A 186 22.12 -9.67 17.65
CA TYR A 186 23.35 -9.24 17.00
C TYR A 186 24.24 -8.44 17.94
N ILE A 187 23.70 -7.46 18.68
CA ILE A 187 24.46 -6.66 19.66
C ILE A 187 25.04 -7.53 20.76
N LYS A 188 24.25 -8.48 21.30
CA LYS A 188 24.74 -9.45 22.26
C LYS A 188 25.91 -10.28 21.68
N GLY A 189 25.79 -10.69 20.42
CA GLY A 189 26.87 -11.36 19.71
C GLY A 189 28.13 -10.50 19.53
N CYS A 190 27.96 -9.19 19.30
CA CYS A 190 29.09 -8.25 19.24
C CYS A 190 29.76 -8.12 20.61
N ALA A 191 29.00 -8.07 21.71
CA ALA A 191 29.57 -8.02 23.06
C ALA A 191 30.44 -9.26 23.34
N TYR A 192 29.97 -10.45 23.02
CA TYR A 192 30.79 -11.67 23.16
C TYR A 192 32.02 -11.69 22.23
N ARG A 193 31.90 -11.15 20.99
CA ARG A 193 33.01 -10.97 20.08
C ARG A 193 34.14 -10.13 20.69
N ASP A 194 33.77 -8.98 21.27
CA ASP A 194 34.70 -8.01 21.83
C ASP A 194 35.36 -8.55 23.13
N MET A 195 34.62 -9.36 23.89
CA MET A 195 35.16 -10.10 25.05
C MET A 195 35.97 -11.34 24.66
N GLY A 196 36.07 -11.67 23.37
CA GLY A 196 36.83 -12.82 22.87
C GLY A 196 36.13 -14.17 22.95
N ASP A 197 34.87 -14.24 23.41
CA ASP A 197 34.05 -15.47 23.43
C ASP A 197 33.39 -15.70 22.06
N GLN A 198 34.18 -16.22 21.10
CA GLN A 198 33.67 -16.48 19.76
C GLN A 198 32.55 -17.54 19.71
N PRO A 199 32.55 -18.65 20.50
CA PRO A 199 31.44 -19.59 20.54
C PRO A 199 30.14 -18.95 20.97
N ALA A 200 30.15 -18.11 22.01
CA ALA A 200 28.94 -17.37 22.44
C ALA A 200 28.51 -16.35 21.39
N SER A 201 29.46 -15.64 20.79
CA SER A 201 29.19 -14.71 19.69
C SER A 201 28.50 -15.42 18.52
N LEU A 202 29.01 -16.60 18.09
CA LEU A 202 28.42 -17.39 17.00
C LEU A 202 26.98 -17.84 17.33
N ARG A 203 26.71 -18.26 18.58
CA ARG A 203 25.34 -18.62 19.03
C ARG A 203 24.39 -17.43 18.88
N CYS A 204 24.80 -16.25 19.42
CA CYS A 204 23.97 -15.05 19.34
C CYS A 204 23.72 -14.59 17.89
N TYR A 205 24.72 -14.69 17.00
CA TYR A 205 24.53 -14.39 15.59
C TYR A 205 23.56 -15.38 14.90
N ASN A 206 23.59 -16.65 15.27
CA ASN A 206 22.62 -17.63 14.79
C ASN A 206 21.21 -17.35 15.31
N ASP A 207 21.06 -16.94 16.57
CA ASP A 207 19.79 -16.53 17.14
C ASP A 207 19.26 -15.26 16.43
N ALA A 208 20.15 -14.32 16.11
CA ALA A 208 19.80 -13.14 15.30
C ALA A 208 19.28 -13.53 13.90
N VAL A 209 19.94 -14.46 13.22
CA VAL A 209 19.45 -15.00 11.94
C VAL A 209 18.09 -15.67 12.09
N ALA A 210 17.89 -16.45 13.16
CA ALA A 210 16.63 -17.14 13.43
C ALA A 210 15.47 -16.18 13.76
N ALA A 211 15.77 -15.00 14.34
CA ALA A 211 14.81 -13.96 14.64
C ALA A 211 14.35 -13.17 13.40
N ALA A 212 15.15 -13.17 12.33
CA ALA A 212 14.83 -12.46 11.09
C ALA A 212 13.64 -13.09 10.35
N ASP A 213 12.69 -12.24 9.91
CA ASP A 213 11.62 -12.65 9.00
C ASP A 213 11.96 -12.22 7.57
N THR A 214 12.57 -13.13 6.80
CA THR A 214 12.95 -12.86 5.40
C THR A 214 11.76 -12.82 4.43
N SER A 215 10.54 -13.11 4.89
CA SER A 215 9.30 -13.01 4.11
C SER A 215 8.62 -11.66 4.26
N ALA A 216 8.95 -10.91 5.31
CA ALA A 216 8.42 -9.58 5.55
C ALA A 216 8.98 -8.55 4.56
N ALA A 217 8.13 -7.62 4.14
CA ALA A 217 8.52 -6.57 3.19
C ALA A 217 9.55 -5.58 3.77
N ASP A 218 9.52 -5.40 5.09
CA ASP A 218 10.37 -4.50 5.88
C ASP A 218 11.60 -5.21 6.48
N CYS A 219 11.90 -6.45 6.06
CA CYS A 219 13.07 -7.18 6.54
C CYS A 219 14.36 -6.38 6.31
N ASN A 220 15.12 -6.17 7.39
CA ASN A 220 16.40 -5.48 7.33
C ASN A 220 17.51 -6.40 6.76
N TYR A 221 17.52 -6.54 5.43
CA TYR A 221 18.52 -7.33 4.72
C TYR A 221 19.94 -6.80 4.88
N ASP A 222 20.09 -5.49 5.14
CA ASP A 222 21.41 -4.89 5.41
C ASP A 222 22.01 -5.47 6.68
N GLN A 223 21.27 -5.43 7.78
CA GLN A 223 21.70 -6.00 9.06
C GLN A 223 21.94 -7.50 8.94
N LEU A 224 21.09 -8.22 8.22
CA LEU A 224 21.23 -9.66 8.02
C LEU A 224 22.51 -10.01 7.24
N SER A 225 22.89 -9.19 6.23
CA SER A 225 24.12 -9.35 5.49
C SER A 225 25.36 -9.20 6.38
N ILE A 226 25.35 -8.22 7.30
CA ILE A 226 26.42 -7.98 8.27
C ILE A 226 26.55 -9.17 9.22
N ILE A 227 25.42 -9.71 9.74
CA ILE A 227 25.44 -10.87 10.64
C ILE A 227 26.11 -12.07 9.99
N TYR A 228 25.73 -12.42 8.75
CA TYR A 228 26.36 -13.50 8.01
C TYR A 228 27.84 -13.25 7.71
N GLY A 229 28.22 -11.99 7.46
CA GLY A 229 29.63 -11.59 7.34
C GLY A 229 30.42 -11.83 8.62
N GLN A 230 29.83 -11.57 9.81
CA GLN A 230 30.48 -11.87 11.10
C GLN A 230 30.61 -13.38 11.33
N ILE A 231 29.59 -14.16 11.02
CA ILE A 231 29.58 -15.62 11.08
C ILE A 231 30.73 -16.18 10.19
N ALA A 232 30.77 -15.71 8.94
CA ALA A 232 31.81 -16.13 7.99
C ALA A 232 33.24 -15.83 8.51
N ARG A 233 33.41 -14.65 9.11
CA ARG A 233 34.71 -14.26 9.71
C ARG A 233 35.10 -15.19 10.85
N ILE A 234 34.14 -15.58 11.72
CA ILE A 234 34.40 -16.54 12.80
C ILE A 234 34.86 -17.89 12.20
N PHE A 235 34.12 -18.43 11.21
CA PHE A 235 34.52 -19.69 10.57
C PHE A 235 35.91 -19.63 9.91
N ARG A 236 36.20 -18.52 9.23
CA ARG A 236 37.52 -18.33 8.63
C ARG A 236 38.63 -18.32 9.68
N HIS A 237 38.47 -17.58 10.79
CA HIS A 237 39.44 -17.59 11.90
C HIS A 237 39.62 -18.95 12.54
N ARG A 238 38.67 -19.86 12.37
CA ARG A 238 38.69 -21.24 12.86
C ARG A 238 39.22 -22.24 11.84
N ALA A 239 39.82 -21.75 10.75
CA ALA A 239 40.30 -22.57 9.64
C ALA A 239 39.24 -23.51 9.04
N MET A 240 38.00 -23.00 8.93
CA MET A 240 36.83 -23.68 8.38
C MET A 240 36.37 -22.97 7.09
N PRO A 241 37.17 -23.05 6.02
CA PRO A 241 36.93 -22.24 4.83
C PRO A 241 35.64 -22.60 4.10
N ASP A 242 35.14 -23.84 4.14
CA ASP A 242 33.89 -24.25 3.50
C ASP A 242 32.68 -23.56 4.15
N ASN A 243 32.63 -23.55 5.48
CA ASN A 243 31.58 -22.86 6.22
C ASN A 243 31.68 -21.35 6.07
N ALA A 244 32.92 -20.81 6.03
CA ALA A 244 33.11 -19.39 5.77
C ALA A 244 32.59 -18.97 4.39
N LEU A 245 32.89 -19.77 3.34
CA LEU A 245 32.40 -19.54 1.99
C LEU A 245 30.87 -19.53 1.94
N GLN A 246 30.21 -20.54 2.54
CA GLN A 246 28.78 -20.63 2.60
C GLN A 246 28.16 -19.40 3.29
N ALA A 247 28.71 -18.99 4.42
CA ALA A 247 28.22 -17.82 5.16
C ALA A 247 28.45 -16.51 4.36
N TYR A 248 29.59 -16.37 3.65
CA TYR A 248 29.82 -15.22 2.75
C TYR A 248 28.83 -15.20 1.57
N GLU A 249 28.42 -16.36 1.05
CA GLU A 249 27.37 -16.43 0.00
C GLU A 249 26.00 -15.92 0.49
N TYR A 250 25.65 -16.22 1.73
CA TYR A 250 24.46 -15.63 2.35
C TYR A 250 24.63 -14.14 2.58
N ALA A 251 25.78 -13.69 3.08
CA ALA A 251 26.08 -12.27 3.27
C ALA A 251 25.97 -11.48 1.96
N GLU A 252 26.59 -11.99 0.89
CA GLU A 252 26.53 -11.44 -0.46
C GLU A 252 25.07 -11.36 -0.96
N ARG A 253 24.31 -12.46 -0.84
CA ARG A 253 22.90 -12.53 -1.26
C ARG A 253 22.04 -11.48 -0.58
N TYR A 254 22.21 -11.28 0.73
CA TYR A 254 21.43 -10.30 1.48
C TYR A 254 21.91 -8.87 1.23
N ALA A 255 23.20 -8.65 0.98
CA ALA A 255 23.71 -7.35 0.53
C ALA A 255 23.11 -6.93 -0.82
N TRP A 256 22.97 -7.88 -1.78
CA TRP A 256 22.25 -7.65 -3.03
C TRP A 256 20.77 -7.28 -2.80
N LYS A 257 20.08 -7.97 -1.88
CA LYS A 257 18.69 -7.64 -1.51
C LYS A 257 18.59 -6.25 -0.85
N ALA A 258 19.58 -5.87 -0.06
CA ALA A 258 19.69 -4.53 0.54
C ALA A 258 20.09 -3.44 -0.47
N LYS A 259 20.48 -3.81 -1.71
CA LYS A 259 21.02 -2.92 -2.75
C LYS A 259 22.31 -2.19 -2.32
N ASP A 260 23.08 -2.80 -1.44
CA ASP A 260 24.36 -2.24 -0.96
C ASP A 260 25.52 -2.86 -1.74
N THR A 261 25.93 -2.19 -2.82
CA THR A 261 27.03 -2.63 -3.68
C THR A 261 28.38 -2.61 -2.95
N ILE A 262 28.58 -1.68 -2.01
CA ILE A 262 29.83 -1.57 -1.23
C ILE A 262 30.02 -2.85 -0.40
N LYS A 263 28.96 -3.31 0.30
CA LYS A 263 29.01 -4.55 1.07
C LYS A 263 29.18 -5.78 0.18
N VAL A 264 28.55 -5.82 -1.00
CA VAL A 264 28.77 -6.91 -1.97
C VAL A 264 30.24 -7.03 -2.33
N LEU A 265 30.87 -5.92 -2.73
CA LEU A 265 32.29 -5.91 -3.08
C LEU A 265 33.19 -6.25 -1.87
N THR A 266 32.82 -5.81 -0.68
CA THR A 266 33.50 -6.18 0.58
C THR A 266 33.44 -7.69 0.82
N PHE A 267 32.26 -8.30 0.64
CA PHE A 267 32.09 -9.74 0.80
C PHE A 267 32.83 -10.54 -0.29
N TRP A 268 32.96 -10.03 -1.52
CA TRP A 268 33.80 -10.62 -2.55
C TRP A 268 35.29 -10.65 -2.11
N GLY A 269 35.79 -9.52 -1.57
CA GLY A 269 37.13 -9.45 -1.01
C GLY A 269 37.35 -10.48 0.10
N ASN A 270 36.43 -10.59 1.05
CA ASN A 270 36.53 -11.52 2.18
C ASN A 270 36.33 -12.99 1.76
N LYS A 271 35.41 -13.28 0.83
CA LYS A 271 35.18 -14.60 0.25
C LYS A 271 36.42 -15.12 -0.45
N SER A 272 37.10 -14.25 -1.17
CA SER A 272 38.36 -14.62 -1.84
C SER A 272 39.48 -14.98 -0.86
N ASP A 273 39.51 -14.41 0.34
CA ASP A 273 40.45 -14.86 1.39
C ASP A 273 40.16 -16.29 1.84
N ALA A 274 38.88 -16.68 1.97
CA ALA A 274 38.52 -18.06 2.28
C ALA A 274 38.86 -19.03 1.12
N LEU A 275 38.81 -18.58 -0.12
CA LEU A 275 39.29 -19.36 -1.28
C LEU A 275 40.79 -19.53 -1.26
N ILE A 276 41.56 -18.52 -0.80
CA ILE A 276 43.01 -18.66 -0.57
C ILE A 276 43.26 -19.74 0.49
N ASP A 277 42.51 -19.72 1.58
CA ASP A 277 42.62 -20.71 2.65
C ASP A 277 42.31 -22.15 2.15
N GLN A 278 41.51 -22.30 1.08
CA GLN A 278 41.29 -23.57 0.36
C GLN A 278 42.36 -23.90 -0.71
N GLY A 279 43.32 -23.04 -0.94
CA GLY A 279 44.32 -23.23 -2.02
C GLY A 279 43.81 -22.84 -3.42
N LYS A 280 42.60 -22.28 -3.57
CA LYS A 280 42.00 -21.84 -4.85
C LYS A 280 42.48 -20.44 -5.26
N ILE A 281 43.82 -20.28 -5.35
CA ILE A 281 44.50 -18.99 -5.47
C ILE A 281 44.06 -18.21 -6.73
N GLN A 282 43.95 -18.88 -7.89
CA GLN A 282 43.64 -18.20 -9.16
C GLN A 282 42.22 -17.62 -9.17
N GLU A 283 41.30 -18.35 -8.58
CA GLU A 283 39.91 -17.91 -8.44
C GLU A 283 39.82 -16.72 -7.47
N ALA A 284 40.50 -16.81 -6.33
CA ALA A 284 40.56 -15.76 -5.34
C ALA A 284 41.12 -14.45 -5.90
N LEU A 285 42.25 -14.53 -6.66
CA LEU A 285 42.83 -13.34 -7.26
C LEU A 285 41.90 -12.67 -8.26
N ARG A 286 41.16 -13.44 -9.11
CA ARG A 286 40.18 -12.88 -10.03
C ARG A 286 39.05 -12.14 -9.31
N ILE A 287 38.55 -12.71 -8.22
CA ILE A 287 37.47 -12.07 -7.43
C ILE A 287 38.01 -10.80 -6.76
N LYS A 288 39.23 -10.81 -6.21
CA LYS A 288 39.84 -9.62 -5.61
C LYS A 288 40.10 -8.52 -6.65
N GLU A 289 40.62 -8.85 -7.82
CA GLU A 289 40.79 -7.90 -8.92
C GLU A 289 39.45 -7.28 -9.30
N ALA A 290 38.38 -8.07 -9.46
CA ALA A 290 37.01 -7.58 -9.77
C ALA A 290 36.44 -6.69 -8.66
N ALA A 291 36.61 -7.08 -7.40
CA ALA A 291 36.14 -6.28 -6.27
C ALA A 291 36.86 -4.92 -6.21
N ALA A 292 38.21 -4.93 -6.39
CA ALA A 292 38.99 -3.70 -6.40
C ALA A 292 38.63 -2.77 -7.57
N GLU A 293 38.36 -3.33 -8.76
CA GLU A 293 37.91 -2.58 -9.92
C GLU A 293 36.51 -1.94 -9.64
N GLY A 294 35.58 -2.70 -9.05
CA GLY A 294 34.28 -2.20 -8.62
C GLY A 294 34.41 -1.04 -7.63
N PHE A 295 35.25 -1.15 -6.63
CA PHE A 295 35.53 -0.05 -5.69
C PHE A 295 36.13 1.18 -6.37
N ARG A 296 37.08 1.02 -7.28
CA ARG A 296 37.65 2.15 -8.04
C ARG A 296 36.60 2.84 -8.91
N ALA A 297 35.75 2.08 -9.59
CA ALA A 297 34.67 2.61 -10.42
C ALA A 297 33.66 3.45 -9.60
N MET A 298 33.51 3.15 -8.32
CA MET A 298 32.66 3.88 -7.39
C MET A 298 33.38 5.04 -6.67
N GLY A 299 34.70 5.25 -6.92
CA GLY A 299 35.49 6.27 -6.25
C GLY A 299 36.08 5.87 -4.89
N TYR A 300 35.92 4.63 -4.48
CA TYR A 300 36.42 4.10 -3.19
C TYR A 300 37.84 3.52 -3.32
N SER A 301 38.81 4.36 -3.70
CA SER A 301 40.21 3.93 -3.91
C SER A 301 40.87 3.28 -2.68
N GLN A 302 40.49 3.73 -1.48
CA GLN A 302 40.97 3.17 -0.22
C GLN A 302 40.57 1.71 -0.06
N TYR A 303 39.29 1.38 -0.29
CA TYR A 303 38.79 0.00 -0.22
C TYR A 303 39.40 -0.87 -1.32
N ALA A 304 39.60 -0.35 -2.52
CA ALA A 304 40.27 -1.05 -3.60
C ALA A 304 41.73 -1.45 -3.19
N ALA A 305 42.49 -0.50 -2.63
CA ALA A 305 43.83 -0.77 -2.14
C ALA A 305 43.84 -1.82 -1.03
N GLN A 306 42.91 -1.75 -0.07
CA GLN A 306 42.80 -2.70 1.03
C GLN A 306 42.53 -4.12 0.53
N VAL A 307 41.65 -4.31 -0.44
CA VAL A 307 41.32 -5.62 -1.02
C VAL A 307 42.56 -6.22 -1.73
N MET A 308 43.39 -5.39 -2.36
CA MET A 308 44.56 -5.85 -3.13
C MET A 308 45.77 -6.24 -2.25
N GLY A 309 45.78 -5.91 -0.96
CA GLY A 309 46.93 -6.13 -0.08
C GLY A 309 47.47 -7.57 -0.06
N LEU A 310 46.56 -8.57 0.03
CA LEU A 310 46.99 -9.99 -0.01
C LEU A 310 47.40 -10.46 -1.40
N CYS A 311 47.02 -9.78 -2.48
CA CYS A 311 47.40 -10.14 -3.84
C CYS A 311 48.88 -9.98 -4.07
N ILE A 312 49.55 -9.06 -3.36
CA ILE A 312 51.00 -8.79 -3.46
C ILE A 312 51.82 -10.07 -3.31
N LYS A 313 51.58 -10.82 -2.22
CA LYS A 313 52.27 -12.08 -1.93
C LYS A 313 52.06 -13.11 -3.04
N TRP A 314 50.79 -13.29 -3.46
CA TRP A 314 50.47 -14.33 -4.43
C TRP A 314 50.92 -14.00 -5.84
N TYR A 315 51.01 -12.71 -6.23
CA TYR A 315 51.65 -12.30 -7.47
C TYR A 315 53.16 -12.52 -7.41
N ALA A 316 53.80 -12.22 -6.27
CA ALA A 316 55.23 -12.46 -6.10
C ALA A 316 55.57 -13.95 -6.24
N LEU A 317 54.82 -14.84 -5.54
CA LEU A 317 54.99 -16.30 -5.64
C LEU A 317 54.75 -16.86 -7.04
N GLN A 318 54.02 -16.14 -7.90
CA GLN A 318 53.81 -16.50 -9.31
C GLN A 318 54.84 -15.85 -10.26
N GLY A 319 55.85 -15.16 -9.74
CA GLY A 319 56.81 -14.42 -10.53
C GLY A 319 56.26 -13.17 -11.25
N LYS A 320 55.02 -12.75 -10.94
CA LYS A 320 54.37 -11.58 -11.53
C LYS A 320 54.73 -10.28 -10.81
N PHE A 321 56.08 -9.99 -10.77
CA PHE A 321 56.63 -8.91 -9.97
C PHE A 321 56.07 -7.51 -10.29
N ASN A 322 55.78 -7.24 -11.56
CA ASN A 322 55.18 -5.95 -11.94
C ASN A 322 53.80 -5.76 -11.33
N LYS A 323 52.94 -6.82 -11.36
CA LYS A 323 51.63 -6.78 -10.69
C LYS A 323 51.76 -6.70 -9.17
N ALA A 324 52.67 -7.45 -8.59
CA ALA A 324 52.96 -7.41 -7.16
C ALA A 324 53.40 -6.00 -6.71
N LYS A 325 54.29 -5.36 -7.47
CA LYS A 325 54.79 -4.01 -7.17
C LYS A 325 53.65 -2.97 -7.27
N ALA A 326 52.85 -3.03 -8.36
CA ALA A 326 51.73 -2.13 -8.53
C ALA A 326 50.72 -2.25 -7.37
N ALA A 327 50.36 -3.49 -6.98
CA ALA A 327 49.44 -3.72 -5.84
C ALA A 327 50.07 -3.25 -4.51
N MET A 328 51.40 -3.40 -4.33
CA MET A 328 52.13 -2.93 -3.16
C MET A 328 52.11 -1.41 -3.07
N ASP A 329 52.39 -0.72 -4.19
CA ASP A 329 52.40 0.75 -4.23
C ASP A 329 50.97 1.30 -3.97
N GLU A 330 49.96 0.68 -4.55
CA GLU A 330 48.54 1.05 -4.32
C GLU A 330 48.17 0.85 -2.84
N TYR A 331 48.58 -0.28 -2.23
CA TYR A 331 48.30 -0.58 -0.83
C TYR A 331 49.01 0.40 0.11
N GLU A 332 50.30 0.68 -0.11
CA GLU A 332 51.08 1.57 0.73
C GLU A 332 50.59 3.02 0.65
N ASN A 333 50.20 3.50 -0.54
CA ASN A 333 49.83 4.91 -0.75
C ASN A 333 48.34 5.19 -0.49
N HIS A 334 47.44 4.22 -0.66
CA HIS A 334 46.00 4.48 -0.69
C HIS A 334 45.18 3.67 0.32
N SER A 335 45.78 2.65 1.02
CA SER A 335 45.01 1.84 1.98
C SER A 335 44.58 2.62 3.24
N GLY A 336 45.25 3.72 3.55
CA GLY A 336 45.05 4.49 4.79
C GLY A 336 45.70 3.82 6.03
N TYR A 337 46.45 2.74 5.86
CA TYR A 337 47.06 2.00 6.99
C TYR A 337 48.50 2.38 7.32
N PHE A 338 49.07 3.32 6.57
CA PHE A 338 50.44 3.73 6.76
C PHE A 338 50.52 5.11 7.38
N ARG A 339 51.49 5.24 8.33
CA ARG A 339 51.79 6.53 9.00
C ARG A 339 52.73 7.35 8.11
N GLU A 340 52.90 8.61 8.43
CA GLU A 340 53.80 9.54 7.71
C GLU A 340 55.26 9.03 7.65
N ASN A 341 55.72 8.26 8.66
CA ASN A 341 57.04 7.66 8.67
C ASN A 341 57.19 6.40 7.79
N GLY A 342 56.15 6.01 7.07
CA GLY A 342 56.10 4.84 6.20
C GLY A 342 55.91 3.49 6.94
N ASP A 343 55.63 3.53 8.26
CA ASP A 343 55.33 2.31 9.02
C ASP A 343 53.83 2.03 8.98
N ILE A 344 53.47 0.75 8.86
CA ILE A 344 52.08 0.32 8.97
C ILE A 344 51.60 0.48 10.41
N GLU A 345 50.33 0.76 10.60
CA GLU A 345 49.71 0.88 11.93
C GLU A 345 49.80 -0.44 12.73
N SER A 346 49.77 -0.27 14.07
CA SER A 346 49.88 -1.41 15.00
C SER A 346 48.74 -2.40 14.80
N GLY A 347 49.07 -3.70 14.82
CA GLY A 347 48.12 -4.80 14.59
C GLY A 347 48.04 -5.25 13.13
N ARG A 348 48.74 -4.58 12.21
CA ARG A 348 48.84 -4.94 10.77
C ARG A 348 50.25 -5.30 10.31
N GLU A 349 51.15 -5.54 11.25
CA GLU A 349 52.54 -5.78 10.98
C GLU A 349 52.81 -7.03 10.10
N ASP A 350 51.84 -7.95 10.00
CA ASP A 350 51.87 -9.11 9.11
C ASP A 350 52.12 -8.72 7.63
N TYR A 351 51.81 -7.45 7.26
CA TYR A 351 52.19 -6.88 5.97
C TYR A 351 53.69 -6.97 5.69
N TYR A 352 54.56 -6.81 6.71
CA TYR A 352 56.00 -6.91 6.53
C TYR A 352 56.43 -8.33 6.09
N HIS A 353 55.65 -9.37 6.44
CA HIS A 353 55.88 -10.70 5.87
C HIS A 353 55.54 -10.73 4.37
N ILE A 354 54.43 -10.10 3.97
CA ILE A 354 54.03 -10.01 2.55
C ILE A 354 55.13 -9.30 1.74
N LYS A 355 55.57 -8.14 2.24
CA LYS A 355 56.62 -7.33 1.62
C LYS A 355 57.99 -8.06 1.61
N GLY A 356 58.34 -8.74 2.70
CA GLY A 356 59.53 -9.58 2.78
C GLY A 356 59.47 -10.74 1.78
N THR A 357 58.34 -11.40 1.62
CA THR A 357 58.12 -12.45 0.61
C THR A 357 58.30 -11.91 -0.81
N TYR A 358 57.77 -10.71 -1.12
CA TYR A 358 57.98 -10.08 -2.43
C TYR A 358 59.47 -9.89 -2.75
N TYR A 359 60.28 -9.37 -1.80
CA TYR A 359 61.71 -9.17 -2.01
C TYR A 359 62.47 -10.50 -2.08
N TYR A 360 62.10 -11.48 -1.26
CA TYR A 360 62.69 -12.82 -1.29
C TYR A 360 62.50 -13.48 -2.67
N GLU A 361 61.29 -13.53 -3.18
CA GLU A 361 60.97 -14.10 -4.50
C GLU A 361 61.64 -13.34 -5.64
N LYS A 362 61.84 -12.02 -5.48
CA LYS A 362 62.54 -11.17 -6.45
C LYS A 362 64.06 -11.37 -6.42
N GLY A 363 64.63 -12.04 -5.39
CA GLY A 363 66.08 -12.26 -5.20
C GLY A 363 66.80 -11.16 -4.42
N ASP A 364 66.05 -10.15 -3.87
CA ASP A 364 66.62 -9.10 -3.01
C ASP A 364 66.60 -9.56 -1.54
N MET A 365 67.69 -10.31 -1.17
CA MET A 365 67.74 -10.95 0.14
C MET A 365 67.94 -9.96 1.30
N ASP A 366 68.62 -8.85 1.05
CA ASP A 366 68.84 -7.82 2.09
C ASP A 366 67.51 -7.14 2.48
N SER A 367 66.75 -6.75 1.49
CA SER A 367 65.42 -6.20 1.73
C SER A 367 64.49 -7.24 2.37
N ALA A 368 64.51 -8.49 1.92
CA ALA A 368 63.74 -9.56 2.52
C ALA A 368 64.07 -9.75 4.00
N GLN A 369 65.40 -9.79 4.34
CA GLN A 369 65.89 -9.90 5.71
C GLN A 369 65.38 -8.72 6.58
N TYR A 370 65.47 -7.49 6.04
CA TYR A 370 65.05 -6.31 6.74
C TYR A 370 63.54 -6.40 7.12
N PHE A 371 62.66 -6.76 6.18
CA PHE A 371 61.26 -6.80 6.46
C PHE A 371 60.85 -7.97 7.35
N PHE A 372 61.43 -9.16 7.22
CA PHE A 372 61.15 -10.26 8.13
C PHE A 372 61.63 -9.98 9.56
N ARG A 373 62.74 -9.27 9.76
CA ARG A 373 63.18 -8.80 11.07
C ARG A 373 62.30 -7.72 11.60
N LYS A 374 61.93 -6.75 10.77
CA LYS A 374 60.99 -5.66 11.14
C LYS A 374 59.65 -6.20 11.63
N LEU A 375 59.12 -7.25 10.98
CA LEU A 375 57.95 -7.96 11.49
C LEU A 375 58.20 -8.50 12.89
N ARG A 376 59.30 -9.19 13.09
CA ARG A 376 59.66 -9.84 14.37
C ARG A 376 59.75 -8.83 15.52
N GLU A 377 60.32 -7.67 15.25
CA GLU A 377 60.61 -6.65 16.25
C GLU A 377 59.33 -5.86 16.64
N ASN A 378 58.44 -5.68 15.71
CA ASN A 378 57.23 -4.83 15.91
C ASN A 378 55.98 -5.62 16.28
N THR A 379 55.88 -6.91 15.89
CA THR A 379 54.68 -7.67 16.15
C THR A 379 54.54 -8.14 17.60
N LYS A 380 53.36 -7.97 18.17
CA LYS A 380 52.96 -8.57 19.45
C LYS A 380 52.14 -9.85 19.24
N SER A 381 51.71 -10.14 18.01
CA SER A 381 50.89 -11.30 17.70
C SER A 381 51.73 -12.58 17.58
N ARG A 382 51.18 -13.70 18.05
CA ARG A 382 51.82 -15.03 17.87
C ARG A 382 51.91 -15.41 16.40
N ASN A 383 50.88 -15.03 15.60
CA ASN A 383 50.89 -15.25 14.16
C ASN A 383 52.03 -14.49 13.48
N GLY A 384 52.26 -13.23 13.82
CA GLY A 384 53.39 -12.46 13.28
C GLY A 384 54.74 -13.03 13.70
N GLN A 385 54.92 -13.54 14.94
CA GLN A 385 56.10 -14.25 15.39
C GLN A 385 56.33 -15.53 14.58
N TYR A 386 55.27 -16.31 14.31
CA TYR A 386 55.32 -17.48 13.44
C TYR A 386 55.75 -17.10 12.01
N LEU A 387 55.06 -16.14 11.39
CA LEU A 387 55.34 -15.70 10.03
C LEU A 387 56.75 -15.16 9.85
N SER A 388 57.25 -14.37 10.81
CA SER A 388 58.61 -13.84 10.77
C SER A 388 59.63 -14.96 10.86
N SER A 389 59.39 -15.96 11.74
CA SER A 389 60.26 -17.11 11.90
C SER A 389 60.32 -17.98 10.65
N CYS A 390 59.17 -18.21 9.99
CA CYS A 390 59.10 -18.90 8.69
C CYS A 390 59.90 -18.15 7.61
N GLY A 391 59.69 -16.84 7.47
CA GLY A 391 60.37 -16.03 6.47
C GLY A 391 61.89 -16.02 6.69
N LEU A 392 62.36 -15.88 7.95
CA LEU A 392 63.80 -15.95 8.30
C LEU A 392 64.38 -17.34 8.09
N THR A 393 63.64 -18.42 8.34
CA THR A 393 64.03 -19.78 8.04
C THR A 393 64.30 -19.97 6.56
N GLN A 394 63.39 -19.57 5.70
CA GLN A 394 63.55 -19.65 4.24
C GLN A 394 64.75 -18.84 3.75
N LEU A 395 64.84 -17.58 4.23
CA LEU A 395 65.93 -16.68 3.88
C LEU A 395 67.29 -17.25 4.26
N TYR A 396 67.48 -17.73 5.52
CA TYR A 396 68.77 -18.28 5.98
C TYR A 396 69.06 -19.64 5.34
N HIS A 397 68.08 -20.42 4.98
CA HIS A 397 68.25 -21.62 4.16
C HIS A 397 68.90 -21.26 2.80
N TRP A 398 68.32 -20.27 2.11
CA TRP A 398 68.87 -19.77 0.85
C TRP A 398 70.31 -19.27 1.02
N MET A 399 70.66 -18.60 2.15
CA MET A 399 72.00 -18.11 2.47
C MET A 399 72.98 -19.20 2.94
N GLY A 400 72.57 -20.45 3.08
CA GLY A 400 73.33 -21.54 3.60
C GLY A 400 73.71 -21.41 5.08
N LYS A 401 73.06 -20.62 5.89
CA LYS A 401 73.35 -20.39 7.33
C LYS A 401 72.58 -21.38 8.21
N HIS A 402 73.06 -22.61 8.31
CA HIS A 402 72.39 -23.75 8.94
C HIS A 402 72.01 -23.53 10.41
N ASP A 403 72.84 -22.89 11.22
CA ASP A 403 72.55 -22.59 12.64
C ASP A 403 71.36 -21.63 12.76
N SER A 404 71.32 -20.65 11.88
CA SER A 404 70.20 -19.73 11.83
C SER A 404 68.92 -20.41 11.34
N VAL A 405 68.95 -21.30 10.37
CA VAL A 405 67.81 -22.13 9.93
C VAL A 405 67.29 -22.95 11.10
N ALA A 406 68.15 -23.69 11.82
CA ALA A 406 67.75 -24.50 12.97
C ALA A 406 67.04 -23.63 14.05
N LYS A 407 67.64 -22.48 14.37
CA LYS A 407 67.15 -21.56 15.37
C LYS A 407 65.70 -21.06 14.99
N TYR A 408 65.52 -20.56 13.76
CA TYR A 408 64.23 -19.96 13.37
C TYR A 408 63.21 -21.03 13.04
N ALA A 409 63.58 -22.18 12.50
CA ALA A 409 62.71 -23.32 12.31
C ALA A 409 62.13 -23.85 13.63
N LEU A 410 62.93 -23.95 14.67
CA LEU A 410 62.48 -24.34 16.00
C LEU A 410 61.53 -23.32 16.60
N GLN A 411 61.81 -22.03 16.42
CA GLN A 411 60.89 -20.97 16.86
C GLN A 411 59.57 -21.01 16.10
N ALA A 412 59.58 -21.24 14.77
CA ALA A 412 58.39 -21.40 13.99
C ALA A 412 57.54 -22.59 14.48
N LEU A 413 58.20 -23.72 14.79
CA LEU A 413 57.53 -24.91 15.33
C LEU A 413 56.85 -24.61 16.67
N VAL A 414 57.56 -23.97 17.61
CA VAL A 414 57.01 -23.62 18.93
C VAL A 414 55.82 -22.69 18.81
N HIS A 415 55.86 -21.71 17.90
CA HIS A 415 54.74 -20.81 17.65
C HIS A 415 53.60 -21.54 16.97
N SER A 416 53.86 -22.45 16.04
CA SER A 416 52.85 -23.27 15.36
C SER A 416 52.13 -24.19 16.33
N ASP A 417 52.89 -24.92 17.21
CA ASP A 417 52.28 -25.79 18.23
C ASP A 417 51.41 -25.02 19.20
N THR A 418 51.82 -23.80 19.57
CA THR A 418 51.01 -22.95 20.44
C THR A 418 49.72 -22.53 19.76
N LEU A 419 49.78 -22.15 18.48
CA LEU A 419 48.57 -21.78 17.69
C LEU A 419 47.66 -22.99 17.50
N TYR A 420 48.21 -24.18 17.24
CA TYR A 420 47.47 -25.43 17.11
C TYR A 420 46.78 -25.83 18.42
N ASN A 421 47.43 -25.76 19.56
CA ASN A 421 46.88 -26.14 20.86
C ASN A 421 45.75 -25.20 21.29
N ILE A 422 45.85 -23.89 21.00
CA ILE A 422 44.78 -22.93 21.22
C ILE A 422 43.59 -23.31 20.34
N GLY A 423 43.82 -23.63 19.06
CA GLY A 423 42.75 -24.04 18.13
C GLY A 423 42.07 -25.35 18.53
N ALA A 424 42.84 -26.34 19.05
CA ALA A 424 42.30 -27.64 19.46
C ALA A 424 41.40 -27.57 20.69
N ALA A 425 41.77 -26.77 21.71
CA ALA A 425 40.94 -26.57 22.90
C ALA A 425 39.58 -25.90 22.56
N GLU A 426 39.57 -25.04 21.57
CA GLU A 426 38.37 -24.35 21.09
C GLU A 426 37.53 -25.24 20.17
N ASN A 427 38.07 -26.28 19.55
CA ASN A 427 37.36 -27.11 18.56
C ASN A 427 36.21 -27.91 19.16
N LEU A 428 36.25 -28.33 20.43
CA LEU A 428 35.15 -29.07 21.07
C LEU A 428 33.94 -28.16 21.29
N GLN A 429 34.15 -26.91 21.74
CA GLN A 429 33.09 -25.93 21.86
C GLN A 429 32.53 -25.50 20.50
N ASN A 430 33.39 -25.48 19.48
CA ASN A 430 33.03 -25.16 18.12
C ASN A 430 32.14 -26.22 17.47
N ALA A 431 32.42 -27.51 17.69
CA ALA A 431 31.60 -28.60 17.15
C ALA A 431 30.11 -28.46 17.60
N GLN A 432 29.89 -28.03 18.83
CA GLN A 432 28.56 -27.80 19.35
C GLN A 432 27.91 -26.53 18.76
N ALA A 433 28.68 -25.46 18.56
CA ALA A 433 28.22 -24.24 17.89
C ALA A 433 27.92 -24.49 16.40
N MET A 434 28.74 -25.33 15.72
CA MET A 434 28.49 -25.75 14.34
C MET A 434 27.22 -26.59 14.21
N TYR A 435 27.04 -27.60 15.06
CA TYR A 435 25.79 -28.39 15.05
C TYR A 435 24.56 -27.53 15.21
N ASN A 436 24.65 -26.52 16.08
CA ASN A 436 23.57 -25.54 16.23
C ASN A 436 23.41 -24.65 14.99
N TYR A 437 24.50 -24.21 14.35
CA TYR A 437 24.45 -23.45 13.11
C TYR A 437 23.75 -24.23 11.99
N ASP A 438 24.20 -25.47 11.72
CA ASP A 438 23.60 -26.32 10.68
C ASP A 438 22.10 -26.55 10.95
N ARG A 439 21.75 -26.80 12.21
CA ARG A 439 20.35 -26.95 12.63
C ARG A 439 19.53 -25.67 12.46
N HIS A 440 20.11 -24.50 12.72
CA HIS A 440 19.44 -23.21 12.51
C HIS A 440 19.28 -22.92 11.02
N GLN A 441 20.29 -23.22 10.20
CA GLN A 441 20.23 -23.08 8.75
C GLN A 441 19.15 -23.99 8.16
N GLU A 442 19.09 -25.26 8.59
CA GLU A 442 18.06 -26.19 8.15
C GLU A 442 16.66 -25.70 8.52
N LYS A 443 16.46 -25.20 9.75
CA LYS A 443 15.20 -24.60 10.18
C LYS A 443 14.85 -23.35 9.39
N ALA A 444 15.80 -22.46 9.12
CA ALA A 444 15.59 -21.25 8.34
C ALA A 444 15.18 -21.60 6.91
N LEU A 445 15.87 -22.56 6.29
CA LEU A 445 15.55 -23.04 4.94
C LEU A 445 14.16 -23.69 4.87
N ARG A 446 13.81 -24.53 5.87
CA ARG A 446 12.45 -25.11 5.98
C ARG A 446 11.38 -24.01 6.08
N LYS A 447 11.56 -23.01 6.96
CA LYS A 447 10.62 -21.89 7.09
C LYS A 447 10.48 -21.12 5.78
N GLU A 448 11.58 -20.88 5.05
CA GLU A 448 11.55 -20.21 3.75
C GLU A 448 10.78 -21.04 2.71
N MET A 449 10.97 -22.36 2.70
CA MET A 449 10.22 -23.26 1.81
C MET A 449 8.73 -23.30 2.18
N GLU A 450 8.39 -23.43 3.46
CA GLU A 450 7.01 -23.39 3.94
C GLU A 450 6.31 -22.06 3.60
N ALA A 451 7.04 -20.93 3.74
CA ALA A 451 6.51 -19.61 3.36
C ALA A 451 6.28 -19.50 1.85
N LYS A 452 7.17 -20.06 1.02
CA LYS A 452 6.99 -20.13 -0.43
C LYS A 452 5.78 -20.98 -0.81
N GLU A 453 5.63 -22.16 -0.20
CA GLU A 453 4.48 -23.04 -0.43
C GLU A 453 3.16 -22.40 0.05
N ALA A 454 3.16 -21.73 1.20
CA ALA A 454 2.00 -21.00 1.69
C ALA A 454 1.58 -19.89 0.72
N ARG A 455 2.56 -19.16 0.16
CA ARG A 455 2.32 -18.13 -0.84
C ARG A 455 1.75 -18.69 -2.14
N ILE A 456 2.27 -19.81 -2.62
CA ILE A 456 1.74 -20.51 -3.80
C ILE A 456 0.31 -20.96 -3.55
N ARG A 457 0.02 -21.59 -2.39
CA ARG A 457 -1.34 -22.01 -1.98
C ARG A 457 -2.30 -20.82 -1.91
N PHE A 458 -1.85 -19.68 -1.39
CA PHE A 458 -2.65 -18.45 -1.36
C PHE A 458 -2.99 -17.95 -2.78
N TYR A 459 -2.02 -17.93 -3.71
CA TYR A 459 -2.30 -17.56 -5.11
C TYR A 459 -3.24 -18.55 -5.81
N GLN A 460 -3.12 -19.84 -5.53
CA GLN A 460 -4.05 -20.85 -6.08
C GLN A 460 -5.48 -20.66 -5.57
N LEU A 461 -5.65 -20.36 -4.26
CA LEU A 461 -6.96 -20.07 -3.68
C LEU A 461 -7.56 -18.78 -4.26
N THR A 462 -6.79 -17.71 -4.36
CA THR A 462 -7.25 -16.43 -4.95
C THR A 462 -7.66 -16.61 -6.40
N LEU A 463 -6.88 -17.33 -7.19
CA LEU A 463 -7.23 -17.67 -8.58
C LEU A 463 -8.55 -18.48 -8.64
N GLY A 464 -8.71 -19.46 -7.76
CA GLY A 464 -9.95 -20.24 -7.64
C GLY A 464 -11.18 -19.38 -7.35
N VAL A 465 -11.06 -18.46 -6.41
CA VAL A 465 -12.15 -17.50 -6.08
C VAL A 465 -12.49 -16.60 -7.25
N VAL A 466 -11.48 -16.08 -7.97
CA VAL A 466 -11.69 -15.25 -9.17
C VAL A 466 -12.41 -16.03 -10.27
N LEU A 467 -12.00 -17.28 -10.52
CA LEU A 467 -12.65 -18.14 -11.51
C LEU A 467 -14.11 -18.45 -11.13
N LEU A 468 -14.39 -18.72 -9.85
CA LEU A 468 -15.75 -18.91 -9.36
C LEU A 468 -16.61 -17.65 -9.51
N ALA A 469 -16.05 -16.48 -9.24
CA ALA A 469 -16.75 -15.21 -9.44
C ALA A 469 -17.08 -14.97 -10.92
N ILE A 470 -16.13 -15.21 -11.83
CA ILE A 470 -16.36 -15.13 -13.29
C ILE A 470 -17.45 -16.10 -13.71
N PHE A 471 -17.39 -17.34 -13.26
CA PHE A 471 -18.38 -18.37 -13.57
C PHE A 471 -19.78 -17.98 -13.06
N SER A 472 -19.88 -17.45 -11.84
CA SER A 472 -21.14 -16.94 -11.26
C SER A 472 -21.73 -15.80 -12.09
N VAL A 473 -20.90 -14.86 -12.56
CA VAL A 473 -21.33 -13.75 -13.44
C VAL A 473 -21.84 -14.29 -14.79
N LEU A 474 -21.17 -15.30 -15.36
CA LEU A 474 -21.61 -15.93 -16.62
C LEU A 474 -22.95 -16.64 -16.45
N LEU A 475 -23.14 -17.40 -15.35
CA LEU A 475 -24.40 -18.06 -15.04
C LEU A 475 -25.52 -17.02 -14.83
N TYR A 476 -25.25 -15.95 -14.11
CA TYR A 476 -26.21 -14.86 -13.88
C TYR A 476 -26.59 -14.18 -15.20
N ARG A 477 -25.63 -13.90 -16.08
CA ARG A 477 -25.92 -13.37 -17.43
C ARG A 477 -26.77 -14.34 -18.27
N LYS A 478 -26.51 -15.67 -18.16
CA LYS A 478 -27.33 -16.70 -18.84
C LYS A 478 -28.77 -16.72 -18.31
N TYR A 479 -28.90 -16.65 -16.98
CA TYR A 479 -30.20 -16.56 -16.31
C TYR A 479 -30.99 -15.32 -16.74
N LEU A 480 -30.37 -14.12 -16.72
CA LEU A 480 -31.00 -12.90 -17.15
C LEU A 480 -31.46 -12.97 -18.63
N ARG A 481 -30.61 -13.50 -19.51
CA ARG A 481 -30.98 -13.70 -20.93
C ARG A 481 -32.20 -14.63 -21.07
N HIS A 482 -32.25 -15.68 -20.29
CA HIS A 482 -33.39 -16.60 -20.30
C HIS A 482 -34.67 -15.90 -19.82
N LYS A 483 -34.62 -15.19 -18.71
CA LYS A 483 -35.72 -14.43 -18.16
C LYS A 483 -36.23 -13.34 -19.10
N MET A 484 -35.31 -12.63 -19.76
CA MET A 484 -35.67 -11.65 -20.80
C MET A 484 -36.36 -12.29 -22.00
N ARG A 485 -35.90 -13.43 -22.47
CA ARG A 485 -36.56 -14.16 -23.56
C ARG A 485 -37.99 -14.59 -23.19
N GLN A 486 -38.19 -15.04 -21.96
CA GLN A 486 -39.54 -15.42 -21.47
C GLN A 486 -40.46 -14.18 -21.41
N LEU A 487 -39.93 -13.03 -20.93
CA LEU A 487 -40.71 -11.79 -20.86
C LEU A 487 -41.12 -11.33 -22.28
N VAL A 488 -40.16 -11.29 -23.21
CA VAL A 488 -40.43 -10.90 -24.62
C VAL A 488 -41.50 -11.81 -25.25
N ARG A 489 -41.44 -13.14 -25.01
CA ARG A 489 -42.43 -14.07 -25.53
C ARG A 489 -43.82 -13.80 -24.94
N ARG A 490 -43.93 -13.52 -23.62
CA ARG A 490 -45.20 -13.19 -22.98
C ARG A 490 -45.82 -11.91 -23.56
N THR A 491 -45.02 -10.85 -23.70
CA THR A 491 -45.48 -9.59 -24.27
C THR A 491 -45.87 -9.72 -25.75
N GLN A 492 -45.15 -10.51 -26.53
CA GLN A 492 -45.50 -10.81 -27.93
C GLN A 492 -46.87 -11.56 -28.02
N ASN A 493 -47.07 -12.54 -27.13
CA ASN A 493 -48.36 -13.24 -27.10
C ASN A 493 -49.53 -12.31 -26.69
N GLU A 494 -49.33 -11.42 -25.73
CA GLU A 494 -50.34 -10.45 -25.35
C GLU A 494 -50.69 -9.49 -26.51
N LEU A 495 -49.66 -9.03 -27.24
CA LEU A 495 -49.87 -8.16 -28.42
C LEU A 495 -50.61 -8.92 -29.54
N THR A 496 -50.32 -10.19 -29.78
CA THR A 496 -51.06 -10.98 -30.80
C THR A 496 -52.50 -11.21 -30.38
N VAL A 497 -52.78 -11.46 -29.11
CA VAL A 497 -54.14 -11.57 -28.58
C VAL A 497 -54.90 -10.26 -28.78
N HIS A 498 -54.29 -9.13 -28.44
CA HIS A 498 -54.93 -7.81 -28.66
C HIS A 498 -55.19 -7.50 -30.14
N ALA A 499 -54.20 -7.83 -31.01
CA ALA A 499 -54.37 -7.65 -32.45
C ALA A 499 -55.55 -8.50 -33.02
N ASN A 500 -55.65 -9.75 -32.60
CA ASN A 500 -56.76 -10.61 -32.98
C ASN A 500 -58.12 -10.08 -32.48
N THR A 501 -58.19 -9.61 -31.23
CA THR A 501 -59.38 -9.00 -30.66
C THR A 501 -59.83 -7.74 -31.44
N ILE A 502 -58.88 -6.89 -31.81
CA ILE A 502 -59.14 -5.68 -32.62
C ILE A 502 -59.70 -6.09 -33.99
N ASN A 503 -59.11 -7.11 -34.65
CA ASN A 503 -59.63 -7.57 -35.96
C ASN A 503 -61.02 -8.16 -35.83
N GLN A 504 -61.32 -8.91 -34.79
CA GLN A 504 -62.64 -9.46 -34.53
C GLN A 504 -63.70 -8.33 -34.29
N LEU A 505 -63.33 -7.32 -33.47
CA LEU A 505 -64.22 -6.15 -33.26
C LEU A 505 -64.46 -5.33 -34.52
N LYS A 506 -63.41 -5.17 -35.37
CA LYS A 506 -63.59 -4.51 -36.70
C LYS A 506 -64.53 -5.29 -37.60
N GLY A 507 -64.45 -6.63 -37.59
CA GLY A 507 -65.39 -7.48 -38.33
C GLY A 507 -66.83 -7.27 -37.84
N GLN A 508 -67.07 -7.27 -36.52
CA GLN A 508 -68.39 -7.05 -35.93
C GLN A 508 -68.92 -5.64 -36.23
N ILE A 509 -68.08 -4.62 -36.24
CA ILE A 509 -68.48 -3.26 -36.61
C ILE A 509 -68.95 -3.24 -38.09
N GLN A 510 -68.18 -3.91 -38.97
CA GLN A 510 -68.55 -3.97 -40.39
C GLN A 510 -69.86 -4.69 -40.62
N GLU A 511 -70.12 -5.83 -39.93
CA GLU A 511 -71.44 -6.53 -40.01
C GLU A 511 -72.58 -5.68 -39.51
N LYS A 512 -72.36 -4.98 -38.33
CA LYS A 512 -73.41 -4.08 -37.80
C LYS A 512 -73.64 -2.89 -38.71
N THR A 513 -72.58 -2.34 -39.36
CA THR A 513 -72.75 -1.21 -40.28
C THR A 513 -73.52 -1.62 -41.55
N THR A 514 -73.26 -2.83 -42.09
CA THR A 514 -74.01 -3.37 -43.24
C THR A 514 -75.47 -3.63 -42.88
N LEU A 515 -75.75 -4.09 -41.65
CA LEU A 515 -77.13 -4.27 -41.14
C LEU A 515 -77.79 -2.94 -41.01
N ILE A 516 -77.19 -1.90 -40.44
CA ILE A 516 -77.71 -0.55 -40.37
C ILE A 516 -78.05 0.00 -41.75
N GLN A 517 -77.18 -0.22 -42.76
CA GLN A 517 -77.44 0.19 -44.12
C GLN A 517 -78.65 -0.51 -44.73
N SER A 518 -78.81 -1.83 -44.46
CA SER A 518 -80.04 -2.57 -44.90
C SER A 518 -81.34 -2.09 -44.23
N LEU A 519 -81.23 -1.84 -42.90
CA LEU A 519 -82.38 -1.33 -42.13
C LEU A 519 -82.76 0.08 -42.53
N ASN A 520 -81.81 0.97 -42.81
CA ASN A 520 -82.02 2.31 -43.33
C ASN A 520 -82.64 2.26 -44.74
N LYS A 521 -82.26 1.27 -45.59
CA LYS A 521 -82.90 1.03 -46.88
C LYS A 521 -84.40 0.63 -46.71
N GLN A 522 -84.68 -0.27 -45.74
CA GLN A 522 -86.06 -0.69 -45.45
C GLN A 522 -86.88 0.48 -44.89
N LEU A 523 -86.25 1.31 -44.00
CA LEU A 523 -86.93 2.51 -43.44
C LEU A 523 -87.29 3.51 -44.52
N GLY A 524 -86.49 3.59 -45.60
CA GLY A 524 -86.81 4.45 -46.78
C GLY A 524 -87.80 3.86 -47.74
N GLN A 525 -88.14 2.58 -47.67
CA GLN A 525 -89.12 1.89 -48.52
C GLN A 525 -90.50 1.71 -47.92
N ASN A 526 -90.61 1.74 -46.56
CA ASN A 526 -91.87 1.56 -45.82
C ASN A 526 -92.54 2.93 -45.53
N ALA A 527 -93.27 3.44 -46.46
CA ALA A 527 -93.87 4.76 -46.35
C ALA A 527 -95.26 4.81 -45.59
N LEU A 528 -95.79 3.67 -45.07
CA LEU A 528 -97.13 3.56 -44.56
C LEU A 528 -97.39 3.02 -43.14
N ASP A 529 -96.39 2.47 -42.45
CA ASP A 529 -96.57 1.90 -41.12
C ASP A 529 -95.68 2.59 -40.07
N ILE A 530 -96.30 3.48 -39.28
CA ILE A 530 -95.60 4.36 -38.27
C ILE A 530 -94.99 3.54 -37.15
N LYS A 531 -95.57 2.39 -36.75
CA LYS A 531 -95.10 1.57 -35.65
C LYS A 531 -93.93 0.69 -36.01
N GLU A 532 -93.85 0.22 -37.24
CA GLU A 532 -92.74 -0.53 -37.79
C GLU A 532 -91.53 0.36 -37.99
N ASN A 533 -91.73 1.58 -38.43
CA ASN A 533 -90.73 2.61 -38.60
C ASN A 533 -90.09 3.06 -37.26
N GLU A 534 -90.89 3.15 -36.16
CA GLU A 534 -90.31 3.42 -34.83
C GLU A 534 -89.50 2.29 -34.29
N ASN A 535 -89.87 1.00 -34.49
CA ASN A 535 -89.07 -0.17 -34.10
C ASN A 535 -87.77 -0.27 -34.86
N LEU A 536 -87.81 0.04 -36.18
CA LEU A 536 -86.59 0.08 -37.02
C LEU A 536 -85.63 1.18 -36.54
N LYS A 537 -86.09 2.38 -36.23
CA LYS A 537 -85.32 3.50 -35.66
C LYS A 537 -84.71 3.13 -34.33
N GLN A 538 -85.43 2.50 -33.42
CA GLN A 538 -84.89 2.05 -32.13
C GLN A 538 -83.80 0.98 -32.32
N THR A 539 -84.00 0.04 -33.25
CA THR A 539 -83.01 -0.98 -33.56
C THR A 539 -81.74 -0.39 -34.14
N ILE A 540 -81.83 0.61 -35.03
CA ILE A 540 -80.66 1.33 -35.56
C ILE A 540 -79.95 2.08 -34.46
N THR A 541 -80.63 2.79 -33.57
CA THR A 541 -80.01 3.49 -32.44
C THR A 541 -79.24 2.54 -31.51
N ILE A 542 -79.76 1.35 -31.20
CA ILE A 542 -79.14 0.34 -30.38
C ILE A 542 -77.87 -0.19 -31.05
N LEU A 543 -77.89 -0.39 -32.39
CA LEU A 543 -76.72 -0.85 -33.15
C LEU A 543 -75.66 0.23 -33.22
N GLU A 544 -76.04 1.51 -33.38
CA GLU A 544 -75.10 2.64 -33.37
C GLU A 544 -74.37 2.77 -32.02
N GLU A 545 -75.12 2.63 -30.90
CA GLU A 545 -74.52 2.61 -29.55
C GLU A 545 -73.55 1.43 -29.38
N LYS A 546 -73.88 0.24 -29.87
CA LYS A 546 -72.97 -0.93 -29.83
C LYS A 546 -71.74 -0.69 -30.67
N ILE A 547 -71.83 -0.13 -31.87
CA ILE A 547 -70.69 0.25 -32.71
C ILE A 547 -69.80 1.24 -32.00
N LYS A 548 -70.34 2.27 -31.38
CA LYS A 548 -69.58 3.25 -30.59
C LYS A 548 -68.85 2.60 -29.47
N LYS A 549 -69.45 1.68 -28.73
CA LYS A 549 -68.82 0.93 -27.65
C LYS A 549 -67.64 0.03 -28.15
N ASP A 550 -67.84 -0.63 -29.29
CA ASP A 550 -66.82 -1.48 -29.90
C ASP A 550 -65.66 -0.62 -30.44
N GLN A 551 -65.93 0.55 -31.00
CA GLN A 551 -64.94 1.52 -31.44
C GLN A 551 -64.10 2.08 -30.26
N ASP A 552 -64.76 2.38 -29.12
CA ASP A 552 -64.04 2.81 -27.91
C ASP A 552 -63.13 1.70 -27.37
N ASN A 553 -63.55 0.44 -27.42
CA ASN A 553 -62.73 -0.70 -27.04
C ASN A 553 -61.51 -0.86 -27.97
N ILE A 554 -61.69 -0.70 -29.29
CA ILE A 554 -60.58 -0.72 -30.26
C ILE A 554 -59.60 0.41 -29.94
N ASN A 555 -60.05 1.61 -29.69
CA ASN A 555 -59.22 2.77 -29.37
C ASN A 555 -58.38 2.53 -28.10
N ARG A 556 -59.00 1.95 -27.05
CA ARG A 556 -58.30 1.59 -25.80
C ARG A 556 -57.20 0.53 -26.00
N LEU A 557 -57.48 -0.52 -26.76
CA LEU A 557 -56.51 -1.58 -27.08
C LEU A 557 -55.37 -1.08 -27.97
N THR A 558 -55.68 -0.22 -28.92
CA THR A 558 -54.67 0.41 -29.82
C THR A 558 -53.76 1.36 -29.03
N SER A 559 -54.28 2.17 -28.11
CA SER A 559 -53.53 3.08 -27.25
C SER A 559 -52.56 2.30 -26.31
N ARG A 560 -53.02 1.18 -25.76
CA ARG A 560 -52.14 0.28 -24.97
C ARG A 560 -50.99 -0.34 -25.80
N GLY A 561 -51.27 -0.76 -27.01
CA GLY A 561 -50.28 -1.28 -27.95
C GLY A 561 -49.23 -0.24 -28.34
N ASN A 562 -49.66 0.99 -28.60
CA ASN A 562 -48.79 2.11 -28.95
C ASN A 562 -47.86 2.49 -27.77
N LEU A 563 -48.37 2.55 -26.55
CA LEU A 563 -47.55 2.82 -25.35
C LEU A 563 -46.49 1.74 -25.16
N HIS A 564 -46.84 0.47 -25.34
CA HIS A 564 -45.88 -0.64 -25.20
C HIS A 564 -44.80 -0.56 -26.27
N SER A 565 -45.14 -0.24 -27.50
CA SER A 565 -44.17 -0.03 -28.58
C SER A 565 -43.20 1.13 -28.30
N LEU A 566 -43.72 2.23 -27.75
CA LEU A 566 -42.97 3.43 -27.44
C LEU A 566 -41.98 3.21 -26.27
N VAL A 567 -42.45 2.58 -25.19
CA VAL A 567 -41.62 2.29 -23.97
C VAL A 567 -40.46 1.37 -24.28
N ASN A 568 -40.55 0.52 -25.28
CA ASN A 568 -39.47 -0.38 -25.71
C ASN A 568 -38.38 0.31 -26.54
N LYS A 569 -38.56 1.55 -26.98
CA LYS A 569 -37.49 2.31 -27.65
C LYS A 569 -36.36 2.63 -26.69
N PRO A 570 -35.08 2.47 -27.10
CA PRO A 570 -33.90 2.61 -26.21
C PRO A 570 -33.88 3.97 -25.47
N LEU A 571 -34.19 5.05 -26.15
CA LEU A 571 -34.21 6.40 -25.59
C LEU A 571 -35.30 6.53 -24.49
N ILE A 572 -36.50 6.09 -24.78
CA ILE A 572 -37.62 6.16 -23.85
C ILE A 572 -37.44 5.21 -22.66
N ALA A 573 -36.96 3.99 -22.93
CA ALA A 573 -36.61 3.03 -21.86
C ALA A 573 -35.55 3.60 -20.89
N ARG A 574 -34.48 4.22 -21.41
CA ARG A 574 -33.44 4.88 -20.62
C ARG A 574 -33.99 6.04 -19.82
N PHE A 575 -34.88 6.84 -20.40
CA PHE A 575 -35.54 7.97 -19.74
C PHE A 575 -36.44 7.50 -18.58
N ILE A 576 -37.26 6.48 -18.78
CA ILE A 576 -38.10 5.89 -17.74
C ILE A 576 -37.25 5.28 -16.62
N GLN A 577 -36.17 4.58 -16.97
CA GLN A 577 -35.22 4.04 -15.98
C GLN A 577 -34.56 5.14 -15.14
N MET A 578 -34.17 6.24 -15.77
CA MET A 578 -33.60 7.42 -15.09
C MET A 578 -34.61 8.00 -14.09
N ALA A 579 -35.90 8.11 -14.47
CA ALA A 579 -36.98 8.60 -13.60
C ALA A 579 -37.22 7.66 -12.40
N GLN A 580 -37.24 6.36 -12.63
CA GLN A 580 -37.47 5.32 -11.60
C GLN A 580 -36.34 5.20 -10.61
N GLN A 581 -35.08 5.23 -11.11
CA GLN A 581 -33.86 5.13 -10.29
C GLN A 581 -33.43 6.46 -9.67
N ARG A 582 -34.09 7.57 -10.05
CA ARG A 582 -33.73 8.94 -9.66
C ARG A 582 -32.25 9.27 -9.96
N SER A 583 -31.74 8.76 -11.07
CA SER A 583 -30.33 8.84 -11.49
C SER A 583 -30.13 9.89 -12.59
N GLY A 584 -30.00 11.17 -12.21
CA GLY A 584 -29.84 12.28 -13.15
C GLY A 584 -31.14 12.90 -13.65
N ARG A 585 -31.04 14.00 -14.41
CA ARG A 585 -32.16 14.71 -15.04
C ARG A 585 -31.91 14.86 -16.53
N PRO A 586 -32.95 14.82 -17.36
CA PRO A 586 -32.83 15.01 -18.80
C PRO A 586 -32.38 16.43 -19.12
N ASP A 587 -31.41 16.58 -20.00
CA ASP A 587 -31.03 17.85 -20.57
C ASP A 587 -32.03 18.32 -21.63
N LYS A 588 -31.79 19.50 -22.20
CA LYS A 588 -32.68 20.09 -23.20
C LYS A 588 -32.79 19.23 -24.48
N VAL A 589 -31.64 18.60 -24.89
CA VAL A 589 -31.60 17.79 -26.12
C VAL A 589 -32.42 16.52 -25.92
N MET A 590 -32.23 15.83 -24.82
CA MET A 590 -32.96 14.62 -24.47
C MET A 590 -34.47 14.90 -24.35
N TRP A 591 -34.87 16.04 -23.77
CA TRP A 591 -36.29 16.46 -23.73
C TRP A 591 -36.90 16.66 -25.13
N ASP A 592 -36.19 17.32 -26.02
CA ASP A 592 -36.66 17.59 -27.38
C ASP A 592 -36.80 16.29 -28.19
N GLU A 593 -35.88 15.31 -27.99
CA GLU A 593 -35.96 13.99 -28.61
C GLU A 593 -37.11 13.15 -28.07
N ILE A 594 -37.34 13.15 -26.75
CA ILE A 594 -38.48 12.45 -26.11
C ILE A 594 -39.80 13.00 -26.63
N CYS A 595 -39.94 14.34 -26.68
CA CYS A 595 -41.13 14.96 -27.23
C CYS A 595 -41.40 14.52 -28.67
N LYS A 596 -40.37 14.51 -29.53
CA LYS A 596 -40.50 14.06 -30.93
C LYS A 596 -40.93 12.59 -31.04
N GLU A 597 -40.35 11.71 -30.21
CA GLU A 597 -40.71 10.30 -30.19
C GLU A 597 -42.16 10.05 -29.74
N VAL A 598 -42.62 10.79 -28.71
CA VAL A 598 -44.00 10.70 -28.22
C VAL A 598 -44.95 11.30 -29.24
N GLU A 599 -44.65 12.46 -29.83
CA GLU A 599 -45.42 13.10 -30.88
C GLU A 599 -45.58 12.19 -32.13
N ALA A 600 -44.54 11.47 -32.50
CA ALA A 600 -44.59 10.53 -33.62
C ALA A 600 -45.51 9.33 -33.35
N HIS A 601 -45.63 8.87 -32.09
CA HIS A 601 -46.47 7.74 -31.69
C HIS A 601 -47.89 8.14 -31.36
N TYR A 602 -48.08 9.38 -30.89
CA TYR A 602 -49.38 9.95 -30.54
C TYR A 602 -49.58 11.30 -31.22
N PRO A 603 -49.90 11.32 -32.53
CA PRO A 603 -50.05 12.58 -33.28
C PRO A 603 -51.09 13.54 -32.67
N ASN A 604 -52.10 12.99 -32.03
CA ASN A 604 -53.17 13.80 -31.38
C ASN A 604 -52.64 14.70 -30.24
N ILE A 605 -51.49 14.34 -29.62
CA ILE A 605 -50.90 15.15 -28.54
C ILE A 605 -50.34 16.47 -29.07
N ILE A 606 -50.08 16.58 -30.35
CA ILE A 606 -49.55 17.78 -31.01
C ILE A 606 -50.54 18.92 -30.92
N SER A 607 -51.86 18.63 -30.90
CA SER A 607 -52.90 19.65 -30.72
C SER A 607 -52.75 20.40 -29.41
N LEU A 608 -52.28 19.73 -28.32
CA LEU A 608 -51.97 20.35 -27.05
C LEU A 608 -50.76 21.28 -27.12
N LYS A 609 -49.76 20.98 -27.94
CA LYS A 609 -48.63 21.84 -28.18
C LYS A 609 -48.97 23.11 -28.96
N GLN A 610 -49.95 23.01 -29.85
CA GLN A 610 -50.44 24.14 -30.66
C GLN A 610 -51.42 25.04 -29.91
N ASN A 611 -51.98 24.59 -28.80
CA ASN A 611 -52.91 25.36 -27.97
C ASN A 611 -52.17 26.49 -27.24
N LYS A 612 -52.45 27.72 -27.57
CA LYS A 612 -51.86 28.94 -26.98
C LYS A 612 -52.05 29.07 -25.47
N LEU A 613 -52.98 28.37 -24.89
CA LEU A 613 -53.28 28.37 -23.44
C LEU A 613 -52.35 27.46 -22.65
N ILE A 614 -51.63 26.50 -23.32
CA ILE A 614 -50.79 25.51 -22.69
C ILE A 614 -49.31 25.95 -22.81
N ASN A 615 -48.66 26.10 -21.67
CA ASN A 615 -47.23 26.45 -21.65
C ASN A 615 -46.33 25.22 -21.79
N LYS A 616 -45.03 25.45 -21.99
CA LYS A 616 -44.02 24.39 -22.20
C LYS A 616 -43.93 23.35 -21.07
N SER A 617 -44.06 23.78 -19.80
CA SER A 617 -44.02 22.87 -18.64
C SER A 617 -45.30 22.04 -18.55
N GLU A 618 -46.46 22.64 -18.85
CA GLU A 618 -47.75 21.93 -18.90
C GLU A 618 -47.76 20.89 -20.03
N TYR A 619 -47.20 21.23 -21.19
CA TYR A 619 -47.02 20.27 -22.29
C TYR A 619 -46.10 19.11 -21.92
N ARG A 620 -44.97 19.37 -21.27
CA ARG A 620 -44.09 18.31 -20.74
C ARG A 620 -44.81 17.39 -19.76
N LEU A 621 -45.63 17.96 -18.87
CA LEU A 621 -46.45 17.17 -17.97
C LEU A 621 -47.37 16.21 -18.74
N CYS A 622 -47.99 16.64 -19.83
CA CYS A 622 -48.79 15.77 -20.70
C CYS A 622 -47.96 14.62 -21.30
N ILE A 623 -46.75 14.89 -21.76
CA ILE A 623 -45.81 13.87 -22.27
C ILE A 623 -45.48 12.82 -21.19
N LEU A 624 -45.17 13.26 -19.95
CA LEU A 624 -44.85 12.38 -18.85
C LEU A 624 -46.01 11.48 -18.42
N ILE A 625 -47.22 12.03 -18.37
CA ILE A 625 -48.43 11.26 -18.06
C ILE A 625 -48.73 10.26 -19.20
N LYS A 626 -48.56 10.66 -20.46
CA LYS A 626 -48.78 9.79 -21.63
C LYS A 626 -47.80 8.63 -21.68
N LEU A 627 -46.57 8.82 -21.19
CA LEU A 627 -45.54 7.76 -21.00
C LEU A 627 -45.85 6.84 -19.80
N GLY A 628 -46.89 7.09 -19.03
CA GLY A 628 -47.32 6.27 -17.91
C GLY A 628 -46.44 6.42 -16.64
N LEU A 629 -45.69 7.52 -16.52
CA LEU A 629 -44.89 7.80 -15.33
C LEU A 629 -45.75 8.10 -14.11
N LYS A 630 -45.34 7.61 -12.94
CA LYS A 630 -46.02 7.86 -11.67
C LYS A 630 -45.76 9.27 -11.14
N ILE A 631 -46.63 9.81 -10.36
CA ILE A 631 -46.49 11.17 -9.80
C ILE A 631 -45.13 11.41 -9.09
N PRO A 632 -44.59 10.51 -8.28
CA PRO A 632 -43.25 10.68 -7.68
C PRO A 632 -42.12 10.79 -8.69
N GLU A 633 -42.20 10.10 -9.81
CA GLU A 633 -41.23 10.12 -10.92
C GLU A 633 -41.31 11.45 -11.67
N ILE A 634 -42.55 11.95 -11.91
CA ILE A 634 -42.83 13.25 -12.52
C ILE A 634 -42.29 14.39 -11.64
N ILE A 635 -42.55 14.35 -10.33
CA ILE A 635 -42.01 15.32 -9.36
C ILE A 635 -40.48 15.39 -9.43
N TYR A 636 -39.85 14.26 -9.52
CA TYR A 636 -38.40 14.19 -9.63
C TYR A 636 -37.86 14.82 -10.93
N LEU A 637 -38.45 14.46 -12.09
CA LEU A 637 -37.99 14.95 -13.39
C LEU A 637 -38.23 16.45 -13.58
N GLU A 638 -39.38 16.96 -13.13
CA GLU A 638 -39.76 18.38 -13.24
C GLU A 638 -39.21 19.25 -12.09
N ASN A 639 -38.50 18.67 -11.14
CA ASN A 639 -37.99 19.36 -9.94
C ASN A 639 -39.07 20.16 -9.23
N SER A 640 -40.23 19.56 -9.01
CA SER A 640 -41.44 20.24 -8.57
C SER A 640 -41.98 19.60 -7.27
N SER A 641 -43.02 20.19 -6.68
CA SER A 641 -43.73 19.61 -5.54
C SER A 641 -44.99 18.87 -5.97
N ASN A 642 -45.50 17.96 -5.11
CA ASN A 642 -46.77 17.27 -5.36
C ASN A 642 -47.93 18.24 -5.50
N ALA A 643 -47.95 19.30 -4.67
CA ALA A 643 -48.97 20.35 -4.76
C ALA A 643 -48.92 21.08 -6.11
N ASN A 644 -47.73 21.39 -6.60
CA ASN A 644 -47.56 22.10 -7.87
C ASN A 644 -48.00 21.24 -9.07
N ILE A 645 -47.60 19.96 -9.10
CA ILE A 645 -48.01 19.01 -10.15
C ILE A 645 -49.55 18.83 -10.13
N SER A 646 -50.16 18.69 -8.95
CA SER A 646 -51.62 18.59 -8.81
C SER A 646 -52.32 19.85 -9.28
N ASN A 647 -51.79 21.03 -8.96
CA ASN A 647 -52.31 22.30 -9.42
C ASN A 647 -52.18 22.50 -10.94
N MET A 648 -51.09 22.04 -11.53
CA MET A 648 -50.92 22.07 -12.98
C MET A 648 -51.95 21.19 -13.68
N ARG A 649 -52.19 19.98 -13.19
CA ARG A 649 -53.21 19.08 -13.75
C ARG A 649 -54.61 19.66 -13.66
N ARG A 650 -54.95 20.29 -12.51
CA ARG A 650 -56.25 20.97 -12.34
C ARG A 650 -56.40 22.16 -13.28
N ARG A 651 -55.35 22.97 -13.44
CA ARG A 651 -55.36 24.10 -14.40
C ARG A 651 -55.54 23.61 -15.85
N MET A 652 -54.93 22.47 -16.19
CA MET A 652 -55.10 21.87 -17.50
C MET A 652 -56.56 21.45 -17.78
N CYS A 653 -57.30 20.87 -16.80
CA CYS A 653 -58.68 20.59 -16.91
C CYS A 653 -59.46 21.86 -17.26
N ILE A 654 -59.26 22.97 -16.54
CA ILE A 654 -59.90 24.25 -16.75
C ILE A 654 -59.58 24.82 -18.15
N LYS A 655 -58.35 24.81 -18.56
CA LYS A 655 -57.91 25.32 -19.87
C LYS A 655 -58.48 24.55 -21.04
N LEU A 656 -58.77 23.27 -20.84
CA LEU A 656 -59.28 22.36 -21.87
C LEU A 656 -60.85 22.26 -21.80
N GLY A 657 -61.47 23.00 -20.89
CA GLY A 657 -62.95 22.99 -20.76
C GLY A 657 -63.48 21.64 -20.25
N MET A 658 -62.74 20.94 -19.41
CA MET A 658 -63.12 19.63 -18.91
C MET A 658 -63.86 19.78 -17.56
N ASP A 659 -64.97 19.13 -17.44
CA ASP A 659 -65.67 18.98 -16.16
C ASP A 659 -65.10 17.81 -15.40
N GLY A 660 -64.15 18.08 -14.51
CA GLY A 660 -63.47 17.00 -13.74
C GLY A 660 -62.24 17.45 -12.98
N GLY A 661 -61.64 16.52 -12.25
CA GLY A 661 -60.44 16.72 -11.46
C GLY A 661 -59.14 16.19 -12.14
N ALA A 662 -58.02 16.31 -11.43
CA ALA A 662 -56.70 15.87 -11.94
C ALA A 662 -56.66 14.41 -12.42
N LYS A 663 -57.47 13.51 -11.84
CA LYS A 663 -57.54 12.10 -12.27
C LYS A 663 -58.29 11.93 -13.57
N ASP A 664 -59.29 12.78 -13.82
CA ASP A 664 -60.06 12.74 -15.05
C ASP A 664 -59.23 13.28 -16.23
N PHE A 665 -58.39 14.28 -15.98
CA PHE A 665 -57.41 14.75 -16.94
C PHE A 665 -56.41 13.63 -17.34
N ASP A 666 -55.86 12.89 -16.36
CA ASP A 666 -54.96 11.80 -16.65
C ASP A 666 -55.62 10.71 -17.50
N ARG A 667 -56.87 10.36 -17.18
CA ARG A 667 -57.66 9.39 -17.94
C ARG A 667 -57.91 9.84 -19.38
N TRP A 668 -58.37 11.07 -19.52
CA TRP A 668 -58.61 11.67 -20.83
C TRP A 668 -57.35 11.73 -21.66
N LEU A 669 -56.19 12.12 -21.06
CA LEU A 669 -54.91 12.17 -21.75
C LEU A 669 -54.41 10.79 -22.18
N GLN A 670 -54.71 9.76 -21.42
CA GLN A 670 -54.38 8.37 -21.83
C GLN A 670 -55.24 7.90 -23.05
N GLU A 671 -56.45 8.43 -23.23
CA GLU A 671 -57.38 8.08 -24.31
C GLU A 671 -57.08 8.83 -25.61
N ILE A 672 -56.52 10.04 -25.56
CA ILE A 672 -56.04 10.78 -26.74
C ILE A 672 -54.81 10.07 -27.33
#